data_ae6249260abcc672d07641b2ffab52b3
#
_entry.id   ae6249260abcc672d07641b2ffab52b3
#
_cell.length_a   1.000
_cell.length_b   1.000
_cell.length_c   1.000
_cell.angle_alpha   90.00
_cell.angle_beta   90.00
_cell.angle_gamma   90.00
#
_symmetry.space_group_name_H-M   'P 1'
#
loop_
_entity.id
_entity.type
_entity.pdbx_description
1 polymer ?
#
loop_
_entity_poly.entity_id
_entity_poly.type
_entity_poly.pdbx_seq_one_letter_code
_entity_poly.pdbx_strand_id
1 'polypeptide(L)'
;MLVYKMALALQGRFNMNKDNIFISYGHNTYDDIIKRVAEDIRKCNYSVFVDVDYLKQGDWEKIIDNHIKDSKFFLFFISKKSTSQEGYCLNELCRAGEIGATIIPIKLDESLTPLSINKYQRLNLEECINPNGQLIESKYQQFLIELLNIIQNKNKLGFSNDEIRLKNCLKPVSSREDLFRFYSHFCGRKKAFEVFENFLASDKNILWFYARPGFGKTAFSSMLCWNYPDAIGAIHFCKFNNSDRTNSKIIFTSIAYHLSNFIPEYKTKLINLPDLDTIFEKNASRILEYLILEQLYDIHLSKPVVIILDALDECSWRGENEICDILQRAYRNNEIPSWLKFVITSRNEAEIRRYLLPVSQVSDALEVTSEDDLREYYHKQFPNINEETVSRLLSKSEGSFLYASEICKQIKSDKISLNDINFFPVGIYGFFRDCFDRIFGSSQGNSDLYKEVKPLLEFMCITPKSVDEDFLCEVLGYDKYRLREILIKLSGLFPIKNKCIEPLHKSLIDWLTDESDVSHIYYIEKIRGYKTLYNYYKKKYDSHEYLSDKGVLESFGKVLIELNKKEELFDLLNDFDFQMAKIKYLFFDSGLESYIDEITWLYDPNDNEKCLNIFKGEVFKTIFSNYRRILYNSGLFFNLKEIGLSVALKTEGEWNLEGEIGKVFYYYIVENFERAISKAKALITKNEEIKSQPALLAEVLNVKGLSQRKIVEFDEALESFDEAIEYAKTAIEDEYTGDSDPSFEMSLSHLIKGKIYTNMINFHEANKNYKKAIKYLSNNIEEMGNCDRKISNTLFLAEDYRVFADSLIWEGEYDDASEKLKECEDIYVTNKQTMDRYYIRFKYTTQLLLAMSGDIVSAINNLNALLANKIKGKYDNGQINMILSLAILLNKDNASYAEGLEHAKKASDIFENIDASMEANMANLIVKKLYAKQGINKKVDFDFENEYIENWINYVEEIIDKKLGD
;
A
#
# COMPACT_ATOMS: atom_id res chain seq x y z
N MET A 1 -4.28 -47.61 -16.25
CA MET A 1 -4.01 -48.79 -15.41
C MET A 1 -3.38 -48.43 -14.06
N LEU A 2 -2.42 -47.49 -13.97
CA LEU A 2 -1.81 -47.04 -12.70
C LEU A 2 -2.81 -46.29 -11.81
N VAL A 3 -3.60 -45.37 -12.35
CA VAL A 3 -4.65 -44.61 -11.65
C VAL A 3 -5.76 -45.54 -11.15
N TYR A 4 -6.13 -46.56 -11.93
CA TYR A 4 -7.10 -47.60 -11.54
C TYR A 4 -6.58 -48.50 -10.40
N LYS A 5 -5.25 -48.81 -10.40
CA LYS A 5 -4.59 -49.51 -9.29
C LYS A 5 -4.45 -48.64 -8.02
N MET A 6 -4.20 -47.35 -8.18
CA MET A 6 -4.18 -46.40 -7.05
C MET A 6 -5.58 -46.14 -6.48
N ALA A 7 -6.60 -46.01 -7.33
CA ALA A 7 -8.00 -45.91 -6.89
C ALA A 7 -8.46 -47.17 -6.11
N LEU A 8 -8.08 -48.37 -6.56
CA LEU A 8 -8.34 -49.62 -5.86
C LEU A 8 -7.56 -49.75 -4.52
N ALA A 9 -6.32 -49.24 -4.44
CA ALA A 9 -5.52 -49.20 -3.22
C ALA A 9 -6.05 -48.19 -2.18
N LEU A 10 -6.72 -47.14 -2.64
CA LEU A 10 -7.35 -46.11 -1.78
C LEU A 10 -8.76 -46.53 -1.31
N GLN A 11 -9.47 -47.42 -2.04
CA GLN A 11 -10.79 -47.94 -1.66
C GLN A 11 -10.83 -48.73 -0.34
N GLY A 12 -9.69 -49.23 0.13
CA GLY A 12 -9.61 -50.03 1.37
C GLY A 12 -9.56 -49.21 2.69
N ARG A 13 -9.62 -47.89 2.66
CA ARG A 13 -9.34 -47.07 3.85
C ARG A 13 -10.40 -46.06 4.30
N PHE A 14 -11.51 -45.81 3.57
CA PHE A 14 -12.46 -44.76 3.98
C PHE A 14 -13.94 -45.11 3.73
N ASN A 15 -14.80 -44.76 4.71
CA ASN A 15 -16.26 -44.77 4.62
C ASN A 15 -16.71 -43.77 3.55
N MET A 16 -17.48 -44.18 2.56
CA MET A 16 -17.85 -43.44 1.36
C MET A 16 -19.09 -42.56 1.62
N ASN A 17 -18.90 -41.24 1.79
CA ASN A 17 -19.90 -40.27 1.39
C ASN A 17 -19.62 -39.95 -0.09
N LYS A 18 -20.63 -40.13 -0.96
CA LYS A 18 -20.57 -39.69 -2.37
C LYS A 18 -20.62 -38.16 -2.42
N ASP A 19 -19.46 -37.51 -2.48
CA ASP A 19 -19.41 -36.07 -2.69
C ASP A 19 -19.80 -35.76 -4.15
N ASN A 20 -20.73 -34.83 -4.36
CA ASN A 20 -21.18 -34.39 -5.68
C ASN A 20 -20.25 -33.31 -6.22
N ILE A 21 -19.91 -33.40 -7.49
CA ILE A 21 -19.05 -32.50 -8.22
C ILE A 21 -19.83 -31.88 -9.38
N PHE A 22 -19.81 -30.56 -9.50
CA PHE A 22 -20.35 -29.84 -10.66
C PHE A 22 -19.19 -29.35 -11.55
N ILE A 23 -19.31 -29.57 -12.87
CA ILE A 23 -18.36 -29.09 -13.87
C ILE A 23 -19.01 -27.99 -14.69
N SER A 24 -18.42 -26.80 -14.65
CA SER A 24 -18.79 -25.63 -15.45
C SER A 24 -17.68 -25.30 -16.47
N TYR A 25 -18.05 -25.20 -17.75
CA TYR A 25 -17.10 -24.90 -18.84
C TYR A 25 -17.79 -24.29 -20.07
N GLY A 26 -17.01 -23.57 -20.90
CA GLY A 26 -17.51 -23.00 -22.17
C GLY A 26 -17.53 -24.02 -23.31
N HIS A 27 -18.72 -24.36 -23.80
CA HIS A 27 -18.94 -25.37 -24.86
C HIS A 27 -18.19 -25.14 -26.16
N ASN A 28 -17.94 -26.19 -26.90
CA ASN A 28 -17.48 -26.39 -28.29
C ASN A 28 -15.97 -26.58 -28.53
N THR A 29 -15.07 -25.99 -27.80
CA THR A 29 -13.62 -26.11 -28.10
C THR A 29 -12.98 -27.27 -27.36
N TYR A 30 -13.41 -27.54 -26.13
CA TYR A 30 -12.79 -28.49 -25.20
C TYR A 30 -13.73 -29.61 -24.75
N ASP A 31 -14.89 -29.81 -25.43
CA ASP A 31 -15.95 -30.75 -25.02
C ASP A 31 -15.43 -32.18 -24.79
N ASP A 32 -14.57 -32.69 -25.68
CA ASP A 32 -14.04 -34.04 -25.56
C ASP A 32 -13.06 -34.18 -24.40
N ILE A 33 -12.29 -33.14 -24.11
CA ILE A 33 -11.38 -33.09 -22.96
C ILE A 33 -12.18 -33.09 -21.67
N ILE A 34 -13.22 -32.25 -21.59
CA ILE A 34 -14.09 -32.16 -20.41
C ILE A 34 -14.84 -33.44 -20.15
N LYS A 35 -15.38 -34.08 -21.20
CA LYS A 35 -16.01 -35.41 -21.09
C LYS A 35 -15.03 -36.45 -20.54
N ARG A 36 -13.79 -36.45 -21.02
CA ARG A 36 -12.73 -37.36 -20.55
C ARG A 36 -12.43 -37.11 -19.07
N VAL A 37 -12.28 -35.86 -18.64
CA VAL A 37 -12.06 -35.54 -17.23
C VAL A 37 -13.24 -36.01 -16.36
N ALA A 38 -14.47 -35.74 -16.79
CA ALA A 38 -15.68 -36.16 -16.08
C ALA A 38 -15.76 -37.68 -15.93
N GLU A 39 -15.48 -38.42 -17.02
CA GLU A 39 -15.47 -39.90 -17.00
C GLU A 39 -14.40 -40.46 -16.06
N ASP A 40 -13.21 -39.88 -16.08
CA ASP A 40 -12.12 -40.36 -15.25
C ASP A 40 -12.36 -40.08 -13.75
N ILE A 41 -13.01 -38.93 -13.41
CA ILE A 41 -13.48 -38.64 -12.06
C ILE A 41 -14.62 -39.61 -11.65
N ARG A 42 -15.58 -39.89 -12.55
CA ARG A 42 -16.65 -40.89 -12.31
C ARG A 42 -16.10 -42.30 -12.05
N LYS A 43 -15.03 -42.72 -12.76
CA LYS A 43 -14.31 -43.97 -12.50
C LYS A 43 -13.72 -44.06 -11.11
N CYS A 44 -13.44 -42.90 -10.48
CA CYS A 44 -12.98 -42.81 -9.10
C CYS A 44 -14.13 -42.76 -8.07
N ASN A 45 -15.36 -43.08 -8.48
CA ASN A 45 -16.56 -43.19 -7.66
C ASN A 45 -17.14 -41.88 -7.11
N TYR A 46 -16.90 -40.76 -7.81
CA TYR A 46 -17.56 -39.49 -7.53
C TYR A 46 -18.82 -39.32 -8.39
N SER A 47 -19.82 -38.59 -7.86
CA SER A 47 -20.97 -38.17 -8.64
C SER A 47 -20.61 -36.88 -9.36
N VAL A 48 -20.59 -36.89 -10.71
CA VAL A 48 -20.20 -35.72 -11.51
C VAL A 48 -21.35 -35.28 -12.37
N PHE A 49 -21.80 -34.06 -12.23
CA PHE A 49 -22.74 -33.41 -13.12
C PHE A 49 -21.98 -32.53 -14.12
N VAL A 50 -22.36 -32.67 -15.39
CA VAL A 50 -21.91 -31.86 -16.54
C VAL A 50 -23.16 -31.48 -17.33
N ASP A 51 -23.33 -30.21 -17.67
CA ASP A 51 -24.55 -29.68 -18.29
C ASP A 51 -24.87 -30.28 -19.69
N VAL A 52 -23.86 -30.74 -20.43
CA VAL A 52 -24.04 -31.45 -21.73
C VAL A 52 -24.93 -32.68 -21.63
N ASP A 53 -25.00 -33.31 -20.45
CA ASP A 53 -25.77 -34.55 -20.27
C ASP A 53 -27.31 -34.31 -20.30
N TYR A 54 -27.80 -33.07 -20.30
CA TYR A 54 -29.22 -32.73 -20.10
C TYR A 54 -29.86 -31.72 -21.10
N LEU A 55 -29.24 -31.45 -22.23
CA LEU A 55 -29.66 -30.44 -23.22
C LEU A 55 -31.02 -30.64 -23.90
N LYS A 56 -31.94 -31.48 -23.40
CA LYS A 56 -33.18 -31.87 -24.15
C LYS A 56 -34.52 -31.59 -23.48
N GLN A 57 -34.63 -31.04 -22.27
CA GLN A 57 -35.96 -30.80 -21.68
C GLN A 57 -36.04 -29.49 -20.85
N GLY A 58 -37.14 -28.76 -21.04
CA GLY A 58 -37.43 -27.45 -20.46
C GLY A 58 -37.24 -27.35 -18.92
N ASP A 59 -37.03 -26.12 -18.38
CA ASP A 59 -36.65 -25.77 -16.98
C ASP A 59 -35.18 -26.12 -16.62
N TRP A 60 -34.27 -26.12 -17.57
CA TRP A 60 -32.85 -26.44 -17.38
C TRP A 60 -32.17 -25.56 -16.36
N GLU A 61 -32.54 -24.27 -16.22
CA GLU A 61 -31.99 -23.33 -15.21
C GLU A 61 -32.22 -23.83 -13.78
N LYS A 62 -33.42 -24.37 -13.48
CA LYS A 62 -33.72 -24.97 -12.18
C LYS A 62 -32.95 -26.24 -11.92
N ILE A 63 -32.76 -27.07 -12.98
CA ILE A 63 -31.98 -28.30 -12.85
C ILE A 63 -30.53 -27.99 -12.52
N ILE A 64 -29.91 -27.06 -13.23
CA ILE A 64 -28.54 -26.56 -12.98
C ILE A 64 -28.43 -25.99 -11.57
N ASP A 65 -29.35 -25.09 -11.17
CA ASP A 65 -29.33 -24.47 -9.83
C ASP A 65 -29.41 -25.52 -8.72
N ASN A 66 -30.24 -26.59 -8.89
CA ASN A 66 -30.31 -27.66 -7.91
C ASN A 66 -29.00 -28.46 -7.85
N HIS A 67 -28.42 -28.81 -9.01
CA HIS A 67 -27.16 -29.56 -9.03
C HIS A 67 -25.98 -28.76 -8.47
N ILE A 68 -25.95 -27.42 -8.68
CA ILE A 68 -24.96 -26.55 -8.04
C ILE A 68 -25.16 -26.57 -6.53
N LYS A 69 -26.42 -26.43 -6.04
CA LYS A 69 -26.76 -26.47 -4.60
C LYS A 69 -26.33 -27.77 -3.93
N ASP A 70 -26.48 -28.87 -4.62
CA ASP A 70 -26.16 -30.21 -4.11
C ASP A 70 -24.67 -30.54 -4.23
N SER A 71 -23.90 -29.72 -4.91
CA SER A 71 -22.48 -29.97 -5.18
C SER A 71 -21.58 -29.42 -4.07
N LYS A 72 -20.65 -30.28 -3.63
CA LYS A 72 -19.61 -29.90 -2.67
C LYS A 72 -18.42 -29.25 -3.34
N PHE A 73 -18.07 -29.71 -4.53
CA PHE A 73 -16.99 -29.19 -5.36
C PHE A 73 -17.55 -28.66 -6.67
N PHE A 74 -17.04 -27.48 -7.06
CA PHE A 74 -17.38 -26.80 -8.30
C PHE A 74 -16.09 -26.63 -9.12
N LEU A 75 -15.95 -27.43 -10.20
CA LEU A 75 -14.81 -27.33 -11.10
C LEU A 75 -15.12 -26.30 -12.18
N PHE A 76 -14.41 -25.17 -12.16
CA PHE A 76 -14.58 -24.10 -13.14
C PHE A 76 -13.44 -24.12 -14.16
N PHE A 77 -13.76 -24.54 -15.39
CA PHE A 77 -12.79 -24.62 -16.47
C PHE A 77 -12.68 -23.25 -17.18
N ILE A 78 -11.53 -22.59 -16.99
CA ILE A 78 -11.24 -21.24 -17.49
C ILE A 78 -10.85 -21.32 -18.95
N SER A 79 -11.64 -20.69 -19.82
CA SER A 79 -11.41 -20.54 -21.24
C SER A 79 -12.02 -19.22 -21.74
N LYS A 80 -11.67 -18.78 -22.94
CA LYS A 80 -12.25 -17.58 -23.56
C LYS A 80 -13.77 -17.61 -23.60
N LYS A 81 -14.38 -18.78 -23.70
CA LYS A 81 -15.85 -18.92 -23.71
C LYS A 81 -16.45 -18.93 -22.30
N SER A 82 -15.85 -19.63 -21.35
CA SER A 82 -16.39 -19.70 -19.99
C SER A 82 -16.27 -18.35 -19.24
N THR A 83 -15.36 -17.50 -19.67
CA THR A 83 -15.19 -16.13 -19.12
C THR A 83 -15.93 -15.07 -19.95
N SER A 84 -16.65 -15.44 -21.00
CA SER A 84 -17.45 -14.55 -21.84
C SER A 84 -18.75 -14.13 -21.12
N GLN A 85 -19.15 -12.86 -21.30
CA GLN A 85 -20.40 -12.31 -20.77
C GLN A 85 -21.67 -12.96 -21.39
N GLU A 86 -21.56 -13.49 -22.59
CA GLU A 86 -22.67 -14.14 -23.31
C GLU A 86 -22.92 -15.59 -22.82
N GLY A 87 -22.04 -16.11 -21.93
CA GLY A 87 -22.08 -17.50 -21.44
C GLY A 87 -22.75 -17.62 -20.08
N TYR A 88 -23.34 -18.81 -19.82
CA TYR A 88 -23.96 -19.13 -18.52
C TYR A 88 -22.93 -19.48 -17.43
N CYS A 89 -21.67 -19.78 -17.79
CA CYS A 89 -20.64 -20.26 -16.85
C CYS A 89 -20.32 -19.26 -15.73
N LEU A 90 -20.37 -17.96 -16.00
CA LEU A 90 -20.19 -16.93 -14.96
C LEU A 90 -21.37 -16.87 -13.98
N ASN A 91 -22.61 -17.13 -14.45
CA ASN A 91 -23.79 -17.27 -13.59
C ASN A 91 -23.66 -18.49 -12.65
N GLU A 92 -23.24 -19.63 -13.21
CA GLU A 92 -22.99 -20.87 -12.46
C GLU A 92 -21.89 -20.68 -11.41
N LEU A 93 -20.77 -20.03 -11.80
CA LEU A 93 -19.68 -19.67 -10.89
C LEU A 93 -20.16 -18.77 -9.75
N CYS A 94 -20.98 -17.77 -10.08
CA CYS A 94 -21.57 -16.87 -9.11
C CYS A 94 -22.45 -17.63 -8.11
N ARG A 95 -23.32 -18.50 -8.63
CA ARG A 95 -24.20 -19.32 -7.81
C ARG A 95 -23.45 -20.27 -6.88
N ALA A 96 -22.40 -20.93 -7.39
CA ALA A 96 -21.51 -21.76 -6.58
C ALA A 96 -20.84 -20.94 -5.46
N GLY A 97 -20.48 -19.69 -5.75
CA GLY A 97 -19.94 -18.75 -4.77
C GLY A 97 -20.94 -18.38 -3.67
N GLU A 98 -22.19 -18.08 -4.01
CA GLU A 98 -23.27 -17.74 -3.08
C GLU A 98 -23.56 -18.87 -2.07
N ILE A 99 -23.59 -20.11 -2.53
CA ILE A 99 -23.89 -21.28 -1.68
C ILE A 99 -22.67 -21.80 -0.91
N GLY A 100 -21.48 -21.23 -1.14
CA GLY A 100 -20.26 -21.63 -0.43
C GLY A 100 -19.62 -22.94 -0.93
N ALA A 101 -19.89 -23.37 -2.17
CA ALA A 101 -19.24 -24.55 -2.77
C ALA A 101 -17.71 -24.36 -2.85
N THR A 102 -16.95 -25.46 -2.76
CA THR A 102 -15.50 -25.43 -2.95
C THR A 102 -15.18 -25.28 -4.43
N ILE A 103 -14.80 -24.08 -4.87
CA ILE A 103 -14.46 -23.78 -6.26
C ILE A 103 -13.01 -24.19 -6.54
N ILE A 104 -12.80 -24.97 -7.60
CA ILE A 104 -11.49 -25.41 -8.10
C ILE A 104 -11.34 -24.86 -9.52
N PRO A 105 -10.56 -23.78 -9.74
CA PRO A 105 -10.32 -23.24 -11.07
C PRO A 105 -9.33 -24.11 -11.85
N ILE A 106 -9.66 -24.42 -13.11
CA ILE A 106 -8.84 -25.27 -14.01
C ILE A 106 -8.63 -24.48 -15.31
N LYS A 107 -7.38 -24.18 -15.65
CA LYS A 107 -7.03 -23.39 -16.82
C LYS A 107 -6.93 -24.27 -18.07
N LEU A 108 -7.63 -23.87 -19.14
CA LEU A 108 -7.66 -24.58 -20.44
C LEU A 108 -6.88 -23.85 -21.54
N ASP A 109 -6.78 -22.51 -21.44
CA ASP A 109 -6.10 -21.65 -22.40
C ASP A 109 -5.53 -20.41 -21.69
N GLU A 110 -4.95 -19.46 -22.43
CA GLU A 110 -4.32 -18.25 -21.90
C GLU A 110 -5.31 -17.21 -21.32
N SER A 111 -6.60 -17.55 -21.23
CA SER A 111 -7.61 -16.65 -20.70
C SER A 111 -7.33 -16.26 -19.25
N LEU A 112 -7.63 -15.00 -18.91
CA LEU A 112 -7.46 -14.49 -17.56
C LEU A 112 -8.47 -15.09 -16.59
N THR A 113 -8.02 -15.36 -15.39
CA THR A 113 -8.88 -15.86 -14.32
C THR A 113 -9.74 -14.73 -13.77
N PRO A 114 -11.07 -14.89 -13.68
CA PRO A 114 -11.93 -13.89 -13.04
C PRO A 114 -11.45 -13.52 -11.63
N LEU A 115 -11.49 -12.22 -11.28
CA LEU A 115 -11.03 -11.71 -10.00
C LEU A 115 -11.72 -12.38 -8.80
N SER A 116 -12.99 -12.76 -8.96
CA SER A 116 -13.78 -13.48 -7.96
C SER A 116 -13.17 -14.80 -7.50
N ILE A 117 -12.39 -15.44 -8.34
CA ILE A 117 -11.73 -16.73 -8.06
C ILE A 117 -10.21 -16.67 -8.18
N ASN A 118 -9.64 -15.50 -8.41
CA ASN A 118 -8.21 -15.32 -8.63
C ASN A 118 -7.33 -15.74 -7.43
N LYS A 119 -7.90 -15.77 -6.23
CA LYS A 119 -7.24 -16.22 -5.01
C LYS A 119 -7.12 -17.72 -4.85
N TYR A 120 -7.82 -18.50 -5.69
CA TYR A 120 -7.73 -19.96 -5.63
C TYR A 120 -6.53 -20.45 -6.43
N GLN A 121 -5.87 -21.48 -5.93
CA GLN A 121 -4.88 -22.20 -6.72
C GLN A 121 -5.57 -22.74 -7.98
N ARG A 122 -4.93 -22.50 -9.12
CA ARG A 122 -5.38 -23.00 -10.42
C ARG A 122 -4.65 -24.27 -10.76
N LEU A 123 -5.37 -25.21 -11.33
CA LEU A 123 -4.77 -26.35 -12.00
C LEU A 123 -4.58 -26.04 -13.49
N ASN A 124 -3.41 -26.30 -14.04
CA ASN A 124 -3.08 -25.99 -15.43
C ASN A 124 -3.30 -27.20 -16.33
N LEU A 125 -4.49 -27.32 -16.90
CA LEU A 125 -4.78 -28.36 -17.91
C LEU A 125 -4.25 -27.93 -19.30
N GLU A 126 -4.06 -26.64 -19.56
CA GLU A 126 -3.48 -26.13 -20.81
C GLU A 126 -2.11 -26.76 -21.14
N GLU A 127 -1.28 -26.99 -20.12
CA GLU A 127 0.04 -27.64 -20.30
C GLU A 127 -0.05 -29.12 -20.71
N CYS A 128 -1.23 -29.72 -20.55
CA CYS A 128 -1.53 -31.11 -20.95
C CYS A 128 -2.06 -31.20 -22.36
N ILE A 129 -2.30 -30.07 -23.05
CA ILE A 129 -2.88 -30.04 -24.39
C ILE A 129 -1.77 -29.70 -25.41
N ASN A 130 -1.65 -30.52 -26.45
CA ASN A 130 -0.69 -30.25 -27.53
C ASN A 130 -1.25 -29.18 -28.51
N PRO A 131 -0.43 -28.62 -29.42
CA PRO A 131 -0.89 -27.64 -30.40
C PRO A 131 -2.02 -28.10 -31.32
N ASN A 132 -2.25 -29.42 -31.44
CA ASN A 132 -3.34 -30.01 -32.21
C ASN A 132 -4.62 -30.20 -31.38
N GLY A 133 -4.68 -29.71 -30.13
CA GLY A 133 -5.84 -29.79 -29.25
C GLY A 133 -6.05 -31.18 -28.59
N GLN A 134 -5.04 -32.07 -28.58
CA GLN A 134 -5.14 -33.40 -28.00
C GLN A 134 -4.36 -33.46 -26.67
N LEU A 135 -4.85 -34.28 -25.72
CA LEU A 135 -4.19 -34.48 -24.43
C LEU A 135 -2.86 -35.27 -24.56
N ILE A 136 -1.84 -34.75 -23.92
CA ILE A 136 -0.55 -35.42 -23.70
C ILE A 136 -0.75 -36.36 -22.50
N GLU A 137 -0.89 -37.64 -22.74
CA GLU A 137 -1.35 -38.61 -21.74
C GLU A 137 -0.50 -38.61 -20.45
N SER A 138 0.83 -38.49 -20.52
CA SER A 138 1.69 -38.49 -19.34
C SER A 138 1.45 -37.26 -18.43
N LYS A 139 1.26 -36.08 -19.01
CA LYS A 139 0.96 -34.84 -18.28
C LYS A 139 -0.48 -34.87 -17.73
N TYR A 140 -1.42 -35.33 -18.52
CA TYR A 140 -2.81 -35.46 -18.12
C TYR A 140 -2.98 -36.39 -16.90
N GLN A 141 -2.27 -37.51 -16.85
CA GLN A 141 -2.30 -38.42 -15.69
C GLN A 141 -1.77 -37.73 -14.42
N GLN A 142 -0.74 -36.90 -14.52
CA GLN A 142 -0.25 -36.10 -13.39
C GLN A 142 -1.29 -35.06 -12.92
N PHE A 143 -1.89 -34.33 -13.86
CA PHE A 143 -2.98 -33.40 -13.59
C PHE A 143 -4.16 -34.09 -12.89
N LEU A 144 -4.58 -35.28 -13.36
CA LEU A 144 -5.70 -36.04 -12.77
C LEU A 144 -5.40 -36.48 -11.33
N ILE A 145 -4.16 -36.91 -11.07
CA ILE A 145 -3.72 -37.25 -9.71
C ILE A 145 -3.78 -36.04 -8.80
N GLU A 146 -3.31 -34.89 -9.25
CA GLU A 146 -3.34 -33.65 -8.50
C GLU A 146 -4.77 -33.19 -8.20
N LEU A 147 -5.66 -33.20 -9.20
CA LEU A 147 -7.08 -32.88 -9.04
C LEU A 147 -7.77 -33.82 -8.03
N LEU A 148 -7.54 -35.12 -8.12
CA LEU A 148 -8.12 -36.07 -7.19
C LEU A 148 -7.58 -35.92 -5.76
N ASN A 149 -6.31 -35.60 -5.60
CA ASN A 149 -5.73 -35.29 -4.28
C ASN A 149 -6.37 -34.06 -3.64
N ILE A 150 -6.65 -33.00 -4.42
CA ILE A 150 -7.35 -31.79 -3.94
C ILE A 150 -8.78 -32.14 -3.51
N ILE A 151 -9.51 -32.93 -4.29
CA ILE A 151 -10.87 -33.36 -3.97
C ILE A 151 -10.91 -34.23 -2.70
N GLN A 152 -9.91 -35.08 -2.49
CA GLN A 152 -9.84 -36.00 -1.32
C GLN A 152 -9.37 -35.26 -0.05
N ASN A 153 -8.40 -34.37 -0.17
CA ASN A 153 -7.80 -33.63 0.97
C ASN A 153 -8.52 -32.33 1.22
N LYS A 154 -9.55 -32.33 2.04
CA LYS A 154 -10.44 -31.20 2.38
C LYS A 154 -9.76 -29.87 2.79
N ASN A 155 -8.44 -29.80 2.99
CA ASN A 155 -7.77 -28.67 3.62
C ASN A 155 -6.46 -28.21 2.99
N LYS A 156 -6.00 -28.74 1.87
CA LYS A 156 -4.73 -28.29 1.26
C LYS A 156 -4.82 -28.22 -0.26
N LEU A 157 -5.38 -27.14 -0.77
CA LEU A 157 -4.96 -26.59 -2.05
C LEU A 157 -3.52 -26.13 -1.83
N GLY A 158 -2.54 -26.80 -2.43
CA GLY A 158 -1.13 -26.50 -2.31
C GLY A 158 -0.80 -25.24 -3.11
N PHE A 159 -0.69 -24.10 -2.44
CA PHE A 159 -0.02 -22.94 -3.03
C PHE A 159 1.46 -23.28 -3.23
N SER A 160 2.10 -22.75 -4.27
CA SER A 160 3.56 -22.76 -4.34
C SER A 160 4.14 -22.07 -3.10
N ASN A 161 5.35 -22.40 -2.71
CA ASN A 161 5.99 -21.73 -1.57
C ASN A 161 6.01 -20.20 -1.75
N ASP A 162 6.20 -19.72 -2.97
CA ASP A 162 6.19 -18.30 -3.33
C ASP A 162 4.80 -17.66 -3.17
N GLU A 163 3.72 -18.36 -3.53
CA GLU A 163 2.35 -17.88 -3.33
C GLU A 163 1.97 -17.85 -1.86
N ILE A 164 2.42 -18.84 -1.09
CA ILE A 164 2.24 -18.85 0.37
C ILE A 164 2.98 -17.65 0.98
N ARG A 165 4.22 -17.40 0.57
CA ARG A 165 5.02 -16.26 1.02
C ARG A 165 4.33 -14.94 0.68
N LEU A 166 3.96 -14.69 -0.59
CA LEU A 166 3.25 -13.48 -0.99
C LEU A 166 1.97 -13.26 -0.17
N LYS A 167 1.17 -14.31 0.03
CA LYS A 167 -0.07 -14.21 0.79
C LYS A 167 0.17 -13.89 2.27
N ASN A 168 1.19 -14.50 2.87
CA ASN A 168 1.52 -14.27 4.28
C ASN A 168 2.11 -12.87 4.51
N CYS A 169 2.97 -12.39 3.60
CA CYS A 169 3.58 -11.07 3.69
C CYS A 169 2.59 -9.95 3.37
N LEU A 170 1.77 -10.09 2.33
CA LEU A 170 0.86 -9.03 1.87
C LEU A 170 -0.51 -9.03 2.56
N LYS A 171 -0.89 -10.12 3.24
CA LYS A 171 -2.15 -10.28 4.00
C LYS A 171 -3.40 -9.78 3.25
N PRO A 172 -3.68 -10.24 2.02
CA PRO A 172 -4.74 -9.69 1.19
C PRO A 172 -6.12 -9.90 1.81
N VAL A 173 -6.95 -8.85 1.75
CA VAL A 173 -8.36 -8.91 2.17
C VAL A 173 -9.19 -9.59 1.09
N SER A 174 -10.11 -10.46 1.50
CA SER A 174 -11.00 -11.15 0.57
C SER A 174 -12.11 -10.23 0.07
N SER A 175 -12.24 -10.08 -1.24
CA SER A 175 -13.32 -9.36 -1.92
C SER A 175 -14.46 -10.28 -2.41
N ARG A 176 -14.40 -11.57 -2.11
CA ARG A 176 -15.30 -12.59 -2.67
C ARG A 176 -16.77 -12.30 -2.42
N GLU A 177 -17.17 -12.08 -1.16
CA GLU A 177 -18.58 -11.87 -0.80
C GLU A 177 -19.17 -10.66 -1.52
N ASP A 178 -18.40 -9.57 -1.61
CA ASP A 178 -18.84 -8.33 -2.25
C ASP A 178 -18.97 -8.51 -3.78
N LEU A 179 -18.07 -9.28 -4.40
CA LEU A 179 -18.13 -9.57 -5.85
C LEU A 179 -19.32 -10.45 -6.22
N PHE A 180 -19.66 -11.46 -5.42
CA PHE A 180 -20.78 -12.35 -5.72
C PHE A 180 -22.16 -11.76 -5.34
N ARG A 181 -22.21 -10.90 -4.31
CA ARG A 181 -23.46 -10.40 -3.73
C ARG A 181 -24.41 -9.74 -4.72
N PHE A 182 -23.91 -9.06 -5.74
CA PHE A 182 -24.69 -8.22 -6.63
C PHE A 182 -24.91 -8.81 -8.02
N TYR A 183 -24.19 -9.84 -8.41
CA TYR A 183 -24.16 -10.34 -9.79
C TYR A 183 -25.55 -10.72 -10.31
N SER A 184 -26.30 -11.55 -9.59
CA SER A 184 -27.59 -12.08 -10.03
C SER A 184 -28.70 -11.03 -10.12
N HIS A 185 -28.58 -9.95 -9.38
CA HIS A 185 -29.62 -8.94 -9.23
C HIS A 185 -29.27 -7.60 -9.87
N PHE A 186 -28.11 -7.45 -10.44
CA PHE A 186 -27.67 -6.21 -11.07
C PHE A 186 -28.44 -5.93 -12.36
N CYS A 187 -28.73 -4.67 -12.64
CA CYS A 187 -29.33 -4.20 -13.89
C CYS A 187 -29.03 -2.73 -14.14
N GLY A 188 -29.21 -2.29 -15.38
CA GLY A 188 -29.01 -0.89 -15.76
C GLY A 188 -27.54 -0.44 -15.81
N ARG A 189 -27.32 0.82 -15.46
CA ARG A 189 -26.02 1.51 -15.37
C ARG A 189 -25.30 1.70 -16.74
N LYS A 190 -26.01 1.67 -17.85
CA LYS A 190 -25.44 1.79 -19.21
C LYS A 190 -24.55 3.03 -19.34
N LYS A 191 -25.05 4.20 -18.87
CA LYS A 191 -24.27 5.45 -18.94
C LYS A 191 -23.01 5.42 -18.11
N ALA A 192 -23.04 4.76 -16.93
CA ALA A 192 -21.84 4.64 -16.09
C ALA A 192 -20.80 3.70 -16.75
N PHE A 193 -21.24 2.65 -17.43
CA PHE A 193 -20.34 1.80 -18.21
C PHE A 193 -19.76 2.57 -19.41
N GLU A 194 -20.54 3.35 -20.13
CA GLU A 194 -20.04 4.21 -21.23
C GLU A 194 -18.99 5.22 -20.74
N VAL A 195 -19.19 5.83 -19.58
CA VAL A 195 -18.20 6.72 -18.95
C VAL A 195 -16.91 5.94 -18.64
N PHE A 196 -17.02 4.73 -18.12
CA PHE A 196 -15.87 3.87 -17.83
C PHE A 196 -15.12 3.47 -19.11
N GLU A 197 -15.81 3.07 -20.17
CA GLU A 197 -15.20 2.71 -21.46
C GLU A 197 -14.46 3.90 -22.09
N ASN A 198 -15.06 5.10 -22.06
CA ASN A 198 -14.42 6.33 -22.50
C ASN A 198 -13.18 6.66 -21.68
N PHE A 199 -13.23 6.41 -20.36
CA PHE A 199 -12.08 6.59 -19.49
C PHE A 199 -10.95 5.61 -19.80
N LEU A 200 -11.24 4.34 -20.14
CA LEU A 200 -10.21 3.39 -20.57
C LEU A 200 -9.41 3.88 -21.77
N ALA A 201 -10.07 4.57 -22.71
CA ALA A 201 -9.46 5.13 -23.91
C ALA A 201 -8.79 6.51 -23.70
N SER A 202 -8.99 7.15 -22.54
CA SER A 202 -8.47 8.49 -22.25
C SER A 202 -7.02 8.46 -21.74
N ASP A 203 -6.39 9.63 -21.68
CA ASP A 203 -5.07 9.85 -21.07
C ASP A 203 -5.09 10.03 -19.54
N LYS A 204 -6.27 10.06 -18.94
CA LYS A 204 -6.44 10.24 -17.50
C LYS A 204 -6.15 8.95 -16.72
N ASN A 205 -5.54 9.08 -15.55
CA ASN A 205 -5.23 7.94 -14.67
C ASN A 205 -6.27 7.73 -13.57
N ILE A 206 -7.11 8.72 -13.24
CA ILE A 206 -8.08 8.63 -12.15
C ILE A 206 -9.47 9.00 -12.65
N LEU A 207 -10.45 8.11 -12.42
CA LEU A 207 -11.89 8.34 -12.62
C LEU A 207 -12.59 8.25 -11.28
N TRP A 208 -13.30 9.29 -10.89
CA TRP A 208 -14.06 9.35 -9.66
C TRP A 208 -15.56 9.37 -9.93
N PHE A 209 -16.26 8.29 -9.58
CA PHE A 209 -17.71 8.21 -9.50
C PHE A 209 -18.19 8.58 -8.10
N TYR A 210 -19.05 9.56 -7.99
CA TYR A 210 -19.72 9.86 -6.73
C TYR A 210 -21.22 9.63 -6.81
N ALA A 211 -21.82 9.22 -5.68
CA ALA A 211 -23.26 9.11 -5.53
C ALA A 211 -23.64 9.04 -4.05
N ARG A 212 -24.91 9.44 -3.76
CA ARG A 212 -25.50 9.36 -2.43
C ARG A 212 -25.51 7.92 -1.85
N PRO A 213 -25.70 7.73 -0.53
CA PRO A 213 -25.83 6.42 0.08
C PRO A 213 -26.97 5.60 -0.56
N GLY A 214 -26.73 4.30 -0.77
CA GLY A 214 -27.74 3.39 -1.31
C GLY A 214 -27.94 3.45 -2.83
N PHE A 215 -27.18 4.26 -3.57
CA PHE A 215 -27.26 4.40 -5.04
C PHE A 215 -26.51 3.32 -5.82
N GLY A 216 -26.01 2.28 -5.17
CA GLY A 216 -25.45 1.10 -5.84
C GLY A 216 -24.00 1.23 -6.31
N LYS A 217 -23.18 2.11 -5.71
CA LYS A 217 -21.73 2.24 -5.99
C LYS A 217 -21.00 0.90 -5.96
N THR A 218 -21.14 0.19 -4.84
CA THR A 218 -20.50 -1.12 -4.63
C THR A 218 -20.98 -2.19 -5.62
N ALA A 219 -22.27 -2.16 -5.98
CA ALA A 219 -22.81 -3.05 -7.01
C ALA A 219 -22.19 -2.76 -8.38
N PHE A 220 -22.01 -1.50 -8.74
CA PHE A 220 -21.36 -1.09 -9.97
C PHE A 220 -19.88 -1.49 -9.99
N SER A 221 -19.14 -1.22 -8.90
CA SER A 221 -17.74 -1.63 -8.76
C SER A 221 -17.55 -3.15 -8.91
N SER A 222 -18.46 -3.93 -8.30
CA SER A 222 -18.49 -5.38 -8.47
C SER A 222 -18.72 -5.78 -9.92
N MET A 223 -19.66 -5.15 -10.62
CA MET A 223 -19.98 -5.48 -12.01
C MET A 223 -18.89 -5.06 -13.00
N LEU A 224 -18.09 -4.03 -12.71
CA LEU A 224 -16.89 -3.72 -13.50
C LEU A 224 -15.93 -4.93 -13.53
N CYS A 225 -15.75 -5.60 -12.37
CA CYS A 225 -14.88 -6.80 -12.31
C CYS A 225 -15.43 -7.98 -13.13
N TRP A 226 -16.75 -8.13 -13.21
CA TRP A 226 -17.39 -9.17 -14.00
C TRP A 226 -17.40 -8.87 -15.49
N ASN A 227 -17.66 -7.60 -15.85
CA ASN A 227 -17.81 -7.20 -17.24
C ASN A 227 -16.48 -6.94 -17.95
N TYR A 228 -15.43 -6.56 -17.21
CA TYR A 228 -14.12 -6.21 -17.78
C TYR A 228 -12.98 -6.99 -17.09
N PRO A 229 -13.03 -8.34 -17.07
CA PRO A 229 -12.02 -9.17 -16.38
C PRO A 229 -10.61 -8.96 -16.95
N ASP A 230 -10.50 -8.58 -18.24
CA ASP A 230 -9.22 -8.33 -18.92
C ASP A 230 -8.63 -6.94 -18.63
N ALA A 231 -9.39 -6.06 -18.00
CA ALA A 231 -8.96 -4.71 -17.67
C ALA A 231 -8.80 -4.48 -16.16
N ILE A 232 -9.59 -5.17 -15.32
CA ILE A 232 -9.58 -4.95 -13.86
C ILE A 232 -8.53 -5.84 -13.20
N GLY A 233 -7.39 -5.25 -12.82
CA GLY A 233 -6.29 -5.96 -12.18
C GLY A 233 -6.43 -6.10 -10.67
N ALA A 234 -7.12 -5.16 -10.01
CA ALA A 234 -7.34 -5.19 -8.57
C ALA A 234 -8.62 -4.47 -8.15
N ILE A 235 -9.22 -4.89 -7.04
CA ILE A 235 -10.32 -4.20 -6.37
C ILE A 235 -10.16 -4.27 -4.87
N HIS A 236 -10.49 -3.16 -4.20
CA HIS A 236 -10.66 -3.12 -2.75
C HIS A 236 -11.99 -2.49 -2.40
N PHE A 237 -12.77 -3.15 -1.55
CA PHE A 237 -14.03 -2.64 -0.99
C PHE A 237 -13.76 -2.07 0.40
N CYS A 238 -13.77 -0.75 0.52
CA CYS A 238 -13.67 -0.07 1.81
C CYS A 238 -14.93 -0.33 2.63
N LYS A 239 -14.76 -0.50 3.94
CA LYS A 239 -15.89 -0.76 4.84
C LYS A 239 -15.59 -0.20 6.22
N PHE A 240 -16.30 0.86 6.63
CA PHE A 240 -16.06 1.64 7.84
C PHE A 240 -16.01 0.81 9.13
N ASN A 241 -16.71 -0.32 9.18
CA ASN A 241 -16.78 -1.22 10.34
C ASN A 241 -15.74 -2.36 10.31
N ASN A 242 -14.74 -2.28 9.44
CA ASN A 242 -13.70 -3.29 9.30
C ASN A 242 -12.33 -2.63 9.15
N SER A 243 -11.51 -2.72 10.20
CA SER A 243 -10.18 -2.10 10.23
C SER A 243 -9.25 -2.57 9.10
N ASP A 244 -9.32 -3.84 8.69
CA ASP A 244 -8.50 -4.34 7.59
C ASP A 244 -8.93 -3.76 6.24
N ARG A 245 -10.19 -3.30 6.14
CA ARG A 245 -10.74 -2.69 4.92
C ARG A 245 -10.63 -1.16 4.90
N THR A 246 -10.20 -0.53 5.99
CA THR A 246 -9.98 0.92 6.07
C THR A 246 -8.52 1.29 6.29
N ASN A 247 -7.67 0.33 6.65
CA ASN A 247 -6.25 0.56 6.86
C ASN A 247 -5.52 0.70 5.51
N SER A 248 -4.94 1.85 5.25
CA SER A 248 -4.26 2.20 4.00
C SER A 248 -3.10 1.25 3.65
N LYS A 249 -2.34 0.77 4.64
CA LYS A 249 -1.26 -0.22 4.42
C LYS A 249 -1.84 -1.53 3.88
N ILE A 250 -2.91 -2.06 4.52
CA ILE A 250 -3.56 -3.30 4.11
C ILE A 250 -4.24 -3.15 2.74
N ILE A 251 -4.78 -1.97 2.45
CA ILE A 251 -5.38 -1.67 1.14
C ILE A 251 -4.32 -1.79 0.05
N PHE A 252 -3.18 -1.12 0.17
CA PHE A 252 -2.14 -1.16 -0.85
C PHE A 252 -1.45 -2.52 -0.96
N THR A 253 -1.24 -3.24 0.14
CA THR A 253 -0.70 -4.62 0.08
C THR A 253 -1.70 -5.60 -0.56
N SER A 254 -3.00 -5.46 -0.31
CA SER A 254 -4.05 -6.24 -0.98
C SER A 254 -4.09 -5.97 -2.49
N ILE A 255 -3.98 -4.71 -2.89
CA ILE A 255 -3.90 -4.30 -4.30
C ILE A 255 -2.68 -4.93 -4.97
N ALA A 256 -1.50 -4.85 -4.32
CA ALA A 256 -0.27 -5.46 -4.82
C ALA A 256 -0.42 -6.98 -5.02
N TYR A 257 -1.05 -7.67 -4.07
CA TYR A 257 -1.35 -9.11 -4.21
C TYR A 257 -2.28 -9.40 -5.40
N HIS A 258 -3.36 -8.63 -5.58
CA HIS A 258 -4.27 -8.83 -6.70
C HIS A 258 -3.57 -8.56 -8.04
N LEU A 259 -2.82 -7.46 -8.17
CA LEU A 259 -2.05 -7.14 -9.36
C LEU A 259 -1.00 -8.22 -9.69
N SER A 260 -0.38 -8.83 -8.67
CA SER A 260 0.60 -9.91 -8.90
C SER A 260 -0.03 -11.16 -9.52
N ASN A 261 -1.31 -11.40 -9.26
CA ASN A 261 -2.05 -12.49 -9.90
C ASN A 261 -2.56 -12.13 -11.30
N PHE A 262 -2.57 -10.85 -11.64
CA PHE A 262 -3.00 -10.33 -12.93
C PHE A 262 -1.84 -10.11 -13.91
N ILE A 263 -0.69 -9.65 -13.42
CA ILE A 263 0.52 -9.34 -14.20
C ILE A 263 1.65 -10.30 -13.79
N PRO A 264 1.98 -11.34 -14.60
CA PRO A 264 2.98 -12.36 -14.24
C PRO A 264 4.39 -11.78 -14.02
N GLU A 265 4.80 -10.80 -14.82
CA GLU A 265 6.09 -10.11 -14.68
C GLU A 265 6.19 -9.38 -13.34
N TYR A 266 5.13 -8.68 -12.95
CA TYR A 266 5.04 -8.02 -11.64
C TYR A 266 5.08 -9.03 -10.48
N LYS A 267 4.41 -10.19 -10.62
CA LYS A 267 4.49 -11.27 -9.62
C LYS A 267 5.92 -11.70 -9.37
N THR A 268 6.69 -11.88 -10.44
CA THR A 268 8.10 -12.27 -10.35
C THR A 268 8.93 -11.24 -9.61
N LYS A 269 8.69 -9.95 -9.84
CA LYS A 269 9.38 -8.86 -9.12
C LYS A 269 9.02 -8.87 -7.63
N LEU A 270 7.75 -8.99 -7.27
CA LEU A 270 7.32 -9.01 -5.87
C LEU A 270 7.90 -10.19 -5.09
N ILE A 271 7.93 -11.40 -5.68
CA ILE A 271 8.51 -12.59 -5.03
C ILE A 271 10.00 -12.37 -4.71
N ASN A 272 10.69 -11.62 -5.54
CA ASN A 272 12.11 -11.36 -5.42
C ASN A 272 12.45 -10.15 -4.51
N LEU A 273 11.45 -9.44 -3.96
CA LEU A 273 11.70 -8.36 -3.01
C LEU A 273 12.28 -8.90 -1.70
N PRO A 274 13.43 -8.38 -1.24
CA PRO A 274 14.14 -8.91 -0.08
C PRO A 274 13.41 -8.62 1.24
N ASP A 275 12.80 -7.45 1.36
CA ASP A 275 12.16 -6.94 2.57
C ASP A 275 10.62 -7.01 2.51
N LEU A 276 10.08 -7.96 1.72
CA LEU A 276 8.65 -8.18 1.63
C LEU A 276 8.04 -8.63 2.97
N ASP A 277 8.81 -9.35 3.77
CA ASP A 277 8.38 -9.87 5.08
C ASP A 277 8.20 -8.75 6.12
N THR A 278 8.88 -7.61 5.95
CA THR A 278 8.81 -6.42 6.82
C THR A 278 8.03 -5.27 6.18
N ILE A 279 7.22 -5.55 5.16
CA ILE A 279 6.53 -4.50 4.38
C ILE A 279 5.63 -3.59 5.24
N PHE A 280 5.02 -4.13 6.29
CA PHE A 280 4.16 -3.38 7.20
C PHE A 280 4.91 -2.40 8.11
N GLU A 281 6.23 -2.45 8.15
CA GLU A 281 7.07 -1.45 8.82
C GLU A 281 7.16 -0.13 8.04
N LYS A 282 6.81 -0.14 6.74
CA LYS A 282 6.76 1.05 5.90
C LYS A 282 5.41 1.78 6.06
N ASN A 283 5.41 3.12 5.95
CA ASN A 283 4.15 3.87 5.93
C ASN A 283 3.36 3.60 4.63
N ALA A 284 2.07 3.96 4.62
CA ALA A 284 1.18 3.66 3.50
C ALA A 284 1.65 4.28 2.17
N SER A 285 2.17 5.52 2.19
CA SER A 285 2.73 6.16 0.99
C SER A 285 3.91 5.36 0.44
N ARG A 286 4.82 4.94 1.31
CA ARG A 286 5.98 4.15 0.91
C ARG A 286 5.59 2.75 0.44
N ILE A 287 4.54 2.14 0.99
CA ILE A 287 4.00 0.86 0.51
C ILE A 287 3.46 1.01 -0.91
N LEU A 288 2.66 2.04 -1.21
CA LEU A 288 2.19 2.30 -2.58
C LEU A 288 3.37 2.48 -3.54
N GLU A 289 4.33 3.33 -3.19
CA GLU A 289 5.52 3.58 -3.99
C GLU A 289 6.30 2.29 -4.22
N TYR A 290 6.72 1.63 -3.15
CA TYR A 290 7.66 0.52 -3.17
C TYR A 290 7.07 -0.76 -3.79
N LEU A 291 5.85 -1.16 -3.38
CA LEU A 291 5.25 -2.37 -3.90
C LEU A 291 4.63 -2.20 -5.29
N ILE A 292 4.02 -1.04 -5.57
CA ILE A 292 3.19 -0.89 -6.76
C ILE A 292 3.90 -0.02 -7.80
N LEU A 293 4.15 1.24 -7.49
CA LEU A 293 4.62 2.19 -8.52
C LEU A 293 6.03 1.87 -9.01
N GLU A 294 6.97 1.57 -8.11
CA GLU A 294 8.34 1.21 -8.46
C GLU A 294 8.42 -0.12 -9.22
N GLN A 295 7.64 -1.13 -8.80
CA GLN A 295 7.67 -2.44 -9.42
C GLN A 295 6.96 -2.49 -10.78
N LEU A 296 6.02 -1.56 -11.03
CA LEU A 296 5.33 -1.44 -12.32
C LEU A 296 6.01 -0.47 -13.29
N TYR A 297 7.00 0.25 -12.85
CA TYR A 297 7.60 1.36 -13.56
C TYR A 297 8.16 1.00 -14.96
N ASP A 298 8.87 -0.11 -15.06
CA ASP A 298 9.47 -0.63 -16.30
C ASP A 298 8.61 -1.69 -17.01
N ILE A 299 7.40 -1.94 -16.49
CA ILE A 299 6.42 -2.80 -17.14
C ILE A 299 5.60 -1.96 -18.11
N HIS A 300 5.62 -2.31 -19.39
CA HIS A 300 4.88 -1.61 -20.42
C HIS A 300 3.77 -2.51 -20.98
N LEU A 301 2.53 -2.18 -20.63
CA LEU A 301 1.37 -2.90 -21.12
C LEU A 301 0.68 -2.11 -22.24
N SER A 302 0.28 -2.82 -23.31
CA SER A 302 -0.44 -2.22 -24.45
C SER A 302 -1.91 -1.90 -24.15
N LYS A 303 -2.46 -2.50 -23.08
CA LYS A 303 -3.82 -2.26 -22.60
C LYS A 303 -3.81 -1.68 -21.18
N PRO A 304 -4.75 -0.78 -20.85
CA PRO A 304 -4.83 -0.24 -19.50
C PRO A 304 -5.22 -1.32 -18.48
N VAL A 305 -4.62 -1.22 -17.28
CA VAL A 305 -4.99 -2.03 -16.12
C VAL A 305 -5.60 -1.12 -15.06
N VAL A 306 -6.74 -1.52 -14.52
CA VAL A 306 -7.54 -0.70 -13.60
C VAL A 306 -7.49 -1.26 -12.19
N ILE A 307 -7.29 -0.39 -11.23
CA ILE A 307 -7.45 -0.62 -9.80
C ILE A 307 -8.75 0.06 -9.35
N ILE A 308 -9.66 -0.69 -8.73
CA ILE A 308 -10.90 -0.13 -8.18
C ILE A 308 -10.77 0.05 -6.67
N LEU A 309 -11.09 1.26 -6.19
CA LEU A 309 -11.25 1.58 -4.78
C LEU A 309 -12.71 1.96 -4.53
N ASP A 310 -13.47 1.02 -3.96
CA ASP A 310 -14.91 1.20 -3.73
C ASP A 310 -15.20 1.80 -2.37
N ALA A 311 -16.14 2.74 -2.32
CA ALA A 311 -16.62 3.42 -1.10
C ALA A 311 -15.49 4.09 -0.29
N LEU A 312 -14.60 4.83 -0.96
CA LEU A 312 -13.39 5.40 -0.36
C LEU A 312 -13.68 6.40 0.79
N ASP A 313 -14.87 7.02 0.80
CA ASP A 313 -15.38 7.82 1.92
C ASP A 313 -15.48 7.04 3.24
N GLU A 314 -15.54 5.72 3.19
CA GLU A 314 -15.56 4.87 4.39
C GLU A 314 -14.19 4.72 5.07
N CYS A 315 -13.10 5.19 4.41
CA CYS A 315 -11.76 5.29 4.96
C CYS A 315 -11.44 6.67 5.54
N SER A 316 -12.36 7.64 5.48
CA SER A 316 -12.15 8.98 6.00
C SER A 316 -12.16 9.00 7.53
N TRP A 317 -11.21 9.73 8.10
CA TRP A 317 -11.12 9.95 9.55
C TRP A 317 -10.93 11.44 9.82
N ARG A 318 -11.82 12.04 10.64
CA ARG A 318 -11.76 13.46 11.07
C ARG A 318 -11.63 14.47 9.92
N GLY A 319 -12.34 14.23 8.82
CA GLY A 319 -12.30 15.10 7.67
C GLY A 319 -11.04 14.97 6.80
N GLU A 320 -10.25 13.93 7.03
CA GLU A 320 -9.07 13.57 6.22
C GLU A 320 -9.25 12.20 5.59
N ASN A 321 -8.65 12.00 4.41
CA ASN A 321 -8.59 10.69 3.76
C ASN A 321 -7.17 10.45 3.24
N GLU A 322 -6.40 9.65 3.99
CA GLU A 322 -4.99 9.38 3.71
C GLU A 322 -4.77 8.77 2.31
N ILE A 323 -5.67 7.89 1.86
CA ILE A 323 -5.54 7.24 0.55
C ILE A 323 -5.72 8.26 -0.58
N CYS A 324 -6.69 9.17 -0.45
CA CYS A 324 -6.90 10.25 -1.41
C CYS A 324 -5.68 11.18 -1.49
N ASP A 325 -5.09 11.52 -0.35
CA ASP A 325 -3.90 12.36 -0.27
C ASP A 325 -2.69 11.69 -0.95
N ILE A 326 -2.45 10.41 -0.64
CA ILE A 326 -1.37 9.62 -1.25
C ILE A 326 -1.55 9.53 -2.78
N LEU A 327 -2.76 9.23 -3.26
CA LEU A 327 -3.04 9.14 -4.70
C LEU A 327 -2.90 10.50 -5.40
N GLN A 328 -3.34 11.59 -4.75
CA GLN A 328 -3.18 12.93 -5.31
C GLN A 328 -1.69 13.30 -5.47
N ARG A 329 -0.86 12.99 -4.46
CA ARG A 329 0.59 13.22 -4.53
C ARG A 329 1.23 12.38 -5.64
N ALA A 330 0.94 11.09 -5.72
CA ALA A 330 1.45 10.21 -6.77
C ALA A 330 1.07 10.69 -8.18
N TYR A 331 -0.17 11.18 -8.35
CA TYR A 331 -0.62 11.76 -9.63
C TYR A 331 0.11 13.06 -9.96
N ARG A 332 0.22 14.00 -9.01
CA ARG A 332 0.91 15.29 -9.23
C ARG A 332 2.39 15.12 -9.54
N ASN A 333 3.02 14.14 -8.93
CA ASN A 333 4.42 13.80 -9.16
C ASN A 333 4.64 12.99 -10.46
N ASN A 334 3.56 12.71 -11.21
CA ASN A 334 3.59 11.84 -12.39
C ASN A 334 4.21 10.44 -12.14
N GLU A 335 3.96 9.85 -10.98
CA GLU A 335 4.50 8.55 -10.60
C GLU A 335 3.65 7.38 -11.10
N ILE A 336 2.41 7.63 -11.52
CA ILE A 336 1.47 6.61 -11.99
C ILE A 336 1.76 6.32 -13.47
N PRO A 337 2.09 5.06 -13.85
CA PRO A 337 2.28 4.69 -15.25
C PRO A 337 1.04 5.03 -16.09
N SER A 338 1.21 5.45 -17.35
CA SER A 338 0.09 5.88 -18.21
C SER A 338 -0.95 4.80 -18.45
N TRP A 339 -0.56 3.53 -18.44
CA TRP A 339 -1.44 2.38 -18.61
C TRP A 339 -2.12 1.95 -17.29
N LEU A 340 -1.66 2.44 -16.13
CA LEU A 340 -2.27 2.14 -14.83
C LEU A 340 -3.35 3.17 -14.50
N LYS A 341 -4.56 2.71 -14.25
CA LYS A 341 -5.72 3.56 -14.02
C LYS A 341 -6.39 3.23 -12.69
N PHE A 342 -6.99 4.25 -12.07
CA PHE A 342 -7.75 4.11 -10.84
C PHE A 342 -9.21 4.49 -11.09
N VAL A 343 -10.13 3.64 -10.65
CA VAL A 343 -11.56 3.95 -10.55
C VAL A 343 -11.90 4.02 -9.08
N ILE A 344 -12.40 5.17 -8.66
CA ILE A 344 -12.75 5.44 -7.26
C ILE A 344 -14.24 5.68 -7.18
N THR A 345 -14.91 5.03 -6.22
CA THR A 345 -16.28 5.37 -5.88
C THR A 345 -16.35 5.94 -4.46
N SER A 346 -17.16 6.95 -4.23
CA SER A 346 -17.39 7.53 -2.90
C SER A 346 -18.67 8.33 -2.83
N ARG A 347 -18.99 8.87 -1.65
CA ARG A 347 -19.91 9.99 -1.50
C ARG A 347 -19.21 11.29 -1.94
N ASN A 348 -20.01 12.33 -2.22
CA ASN A 348 -19.51 13.66 -2.61
C ASN A 348 -19.20 14.51 -1.35
N GLU A 349 -18.35 13.99 -0.48
CA GLU A 349 -17.96 14.62 0.78
C GLU A 349 -16.78 15.60 0.59
N ALA A 350 -16.65 16.60 1.44
CA ALA A 350 -15.67 17.69 1.29
C ALA A 350 -14.24 17.18 1.33
N GLU A 351 -13.95 16.22 2.22
CA GLU A 351 -12.64 15.59 2.40
C GLU A 351 -12.19 14.80 1.18
N ILE A 352 -13.12 14.16 0.46
CA ILE A 352 -12.82 13.43 -0.79
C ILE A 352 -12.64 14.43 -1.94
N ARG A 353 -13.56 15.39 -2.04
CA ARG A 353 -13.57 16.42 -3.09
C ARG A 353 -12.26 17.22 -3.13
N ARG A 354 -11.74 17.59 -1.96
CA ARG A 354 -10.50 18.38 -1.82
C ARG A 354 -9.33 17.70 -2.51
N TYR A 355 -9.21 16.39 -2.43
CA TYR A 355 -8.10 15.65 -3.02
C TYR A 355 -8.35 15.22 -4.47
N LEU A 356 -9.55 14.69 -4.77
CA LEU A 356 -9.80 14.05 -6.06
C LEU A 356 -10.21 15.04 -7.16
N LEU A 357 -10.97 16.09 -6.84
CA LEU A 357 -11.46 17.03 -7.85
C LEU A 357 -10.34 17.63 -8.73
N PRO A 358 -9.15 17.98 -8.22
CA PRO A 358 -8.07 18.55 -9.03
C PRO A 358 -7.36 17.56 -9.95
N VAL A 359 -7.48 16.23 -9.72
CA VAL A 359 -6.64 15.21 -10.36
C VAL A 359 -7.40 14.12 -11.09
N SER A 360 -8.74 14.10 -10.99
CA SER A 360 -9.57 13.05 -11.58
C SER A 360 -10.52 13.54 -12.67
N GLN A 361 -10.95 12.63 -13.52
CA GLN A 361 -12.19 12.76 -14.26
C GLN A 361 -13.35 12.46 -13.31
N VAL A 362 -14.34 13.34 -13.22
CA VAL A 362 -15.44 13.23 -12.24
C VAL A 362 -16.74 12.83 -12.94
N SER A 363 -17.52 11.94 -12.35
CA SER A 363 -18.80 11.49 -12.90
C SER A 363 -19.87 11.26 -11.82
N ASP A 364 -21.07 11.77 -12.08
CA ASP A 364 -22.30 11.54 -11.32
C ASP A 364 -23.24 10.55 -12.00
N ALA A 365 -22.76 9.80 -13.00
CA ALA A 365 -23.57 8.91 -13.82
C ALA A 365 -24.37 7.87 -13.01
N LEU A 366 -23.88 7.48 -11.83
CA LEU A 366 -24.58 6.58 -10.92
C LEU A 366 -25.80 7.22 -10.23
N GLU A 367 -25.85 8.53 -10.17
CA GLU A 367 -26.93 9.30 -9.54
C GLU A 367 -27.97 9.75 -10.56
N VAL A 368 -27.50 10.30 -11.68
CA VAL A 368 -28.36 10.89 -12.72
C VAL A 368 -29.26 9.86 -13.41
N THR A 369 -28.79 8.62 -13.60
CA THR A 369 -29.58 7.56 -14.29
C THR A 369 -30.30 6.62 -13.32
N SER A 370 -30.29 6.89 -12.02
CA SER A 370 -30.82 5.96 -11.01
C SER A 370 -32.29 5.64 -11.18
N GLU A 371 -33.11 6.56 -11.68
CA GLU A 371 -34.55 6.34 -11.86
C GLU A 371 -34.84 5.34 -13.00
N ASP A 372 -34.17 5.49 -14.14
CA ASP A 372 -34.31 4.55 -15.27
C ASP A 372 -33.79 3.16 -14.90
N ASP A 373 -32.65 3.11 -14.21
CA ASP A 373 -32.04 1.86 -13.74
C ASP A 373 -32.93 1.17 -12.69
N LEU A 374 -33.59 1.93 -11.78
CA LEU A 374 -34.53 1.38 -10.83
C LEU A 374 -35.83 0.87 -11.49
N ARG A 375 -36.26 1.50 -12.56
CA ARG A 375 -37.41 1.05 -13.37
C ARG A 375 -37.10 -0.35 -13.93
N GLU A 376 -35.91 -0.53 -14.53
CA GLU A 376 -35.45 -1.83 -15.03
C GLU A 376 -35.35 -2.86 -13.88
N TYR A 377 -34.83 -2.41 -12.70
CA TYR A 377 -34.74 -3.27 -11.52
C TYR A 377 -36.11 -3.78 -11.06
N TYR A 378 -37.14 -2.92 -10.93
CA TYR A 378 -38.46 -3.34 -10.51
C TYR A 378 -39.11 -4.30 -11.50
N HIS A 379 -38.96 -4.08 -12.80
CA HIS A 379 -39.45 -5.03 -13.82
C HIS A 379 -38.75 -6.37 -13.72
N LYS A 380 -37.44 -6.40 -13.45
CA LYS A 380 -36.69 -7.64 -13.23
C LYS A 380 -37.16 -8.38 -11.97
N GLN A 381 -37.48 -7.66 -10.90
CA GLN A 381 -37.95 -8.27 -9.65
C GLN A 381 -39.40 -8.77 -9.74
N PHE A 382 -40.26 -8.10 -10.52
CA PHE A 382 -41.66 -8.39 -10.71
C PHE A 382 -42.06 -8.29 -12.18
N PRO A 383 -41.85 -9.38 -12.98
CA PRO A 383 -42.03 -9.35 -14.44
C PRO A 383 -43.45 -8.91 -14.93
N ASN A 384 -44.49 -9.05 -14.11
CA ASN A 384 -45.85 -8.70 -14.45
C ASN A 384 -46.34 -7.37 -13.80
N ILE A 385 -45.44 -6.56 -13.25
CA ILE A 385 -45.80 -5.29 -12.63
C ILE A 385 -46.20 -4.26 -13.70
N ASN A 386 -47.27 -3.49 -13.45
CA ASN A 386 -47.69 -2.41 -14.35
C ASN A 386 -46.92 -1.12 -14.11
N GLU A 387 -46.80 -0.26 -15.13
CA GLU A 387 -46.04 1.00 -15.10
C GLU A 387 -46.56 2.00 -14.07
N GLU A 388 -47.86 2.02 -13.74
CA GLU A 388 -48.36 2.89 -12.69
C GLU A 388 -47.80 2.51 -11.33
N THR A 389 -47.74 1.21 -11.01
CA THR A 389 -47.16 0.70 -9.77
C THR A 389 -45.66 0.95 -9.72
N VAL A 390 -44.93 0.75 -10.85
CA VAL A 390 -43.51 1.08 -10.94
C VAL A 390 -43.27 2.56 -10.69
N SER A 391 -44.05 3.46 -11.30
CA SER A 391 -43.92 4.90 -11.09
C SER A 391 -44.15 5.31 -9.63
N ARG A 392 -45.09 4.67 -8.93
CA ARG A 392 -45.27 4.87 -7.48
C ARG A 392 -44.10 4.36 -6.64
N LEU A 393 -43.55 3.18 -6.98
CA LEU A 393 -42.34 2.66 -6.33
C LEU A 393 -41.12 3.58 -6.55
N LEU A 394 -40.95 4.11 -7.76
CA LEU A 394 -39.89 5.06 -8.08
C LEU A 394 -39.98 6.32 -7.22
N SER A 395 -41.21 6.92 -7.12
CA SER A 395 -41.42 8.10 -6.28
C SER A 395 -41.12 7.87 -4.80
N LYS A 396 -41.34 6.62 -4.31
CA LYS A 396 -41.00 6.24 -2.93
C LYS A 396 -39.54 5.93 -2.72
N SER A 397 -38.83 5.51 -3.75
CA SER A 397 -37.41 5.08 -3.66
C SER A 397 -36.43 6.24 -3.56
N GLU A 398 -36.78 7.43 -4.06
CA GLU A 398 -35.88 8.61 -4.15
C GLU A 398 -34.50 8.27 -4.80
N GLY A 399 -34.52 7.36 -5.78
CA GLY A 399 -33.30 6.91 -6.47
C GLY A 399 -32.46 5.85 -5.71
N SER A 400 -32.86 5.43 -4.53
CA SER A 400 -32.10 4.50 -3.69
C SER A 400 -32.36 3.03 -4.02
N PHE A 401 -31.33 2.33 -4.53
CA PHE A 401 -31.36 0.87 -4.73
C PHE A 401 -31.41 0.08 -3.43
N LEU A 402 -30.82 0.62 -2.36
CA LEU A 402 -30.91 -0.01 -1.04
C LEU A 402 -32.37 -0.08 -0.58
N TYR A 403 -33.11 1.05 -0.69
CA TYR A 403 -34.54 1.10 -0.41
C TYR A 403 -35.30 0.08 -1.27
N ALA A 404 -35.06 0.13 -2.60
CA ALA A 404 -35.79 -0.74 -3.54
C ALA A 404 -35.56 -2.22 -3.22
N SER A 405 -34.30 -2.60 -2.91
CA SER A 405 -33.95 -3.98 -2.54
C SER A 405 -34.66 -4.43 -1.27
N GLU A 406 -34.69 -3.60 -0.23
CA GLU A 406 -35.32 -3.96 1.03
C GLU A 406 -36.85 -4.04 0.91
N ILE A 407 -37.50 -3.12 0.17
CA ILE A 407 -38.94 -3.17 -0.12
C ILE A 407 -39.27 -4.43 -0.93
N CYS A 408 -38.50 -4.74 -1.99
CA CYS A 408 -38.73 -5.97 -2.77
C CYS A 408 -38.61 -7.24 -1.92
N LYS A 409 -37.67 -7.30 -0.97
CA LYS A 409 -37.56 -8.43 -0.04
C LYS A 409 -38.78 -8.56 0.86
N GLN A 410 -39.30 -7.43 1.36
CA GLN A 410 -40.50 -7.44 2.21
C GLN A 410 -41.76 -7.85 1.42
N ILE A 411 -41.90 -7.40 0.17
CA ILE A 411 -42.99 -7.84 -0.72
C ILE A 411 -42.91 -9.34 -1.00
N LYS A 412 -41.75 -9.84 -1.38
CA LYS A 412 -41.52 -11.27 -1.68
C LYS A 412 -41.68 -12.20 -0.46
N SER A 413 -41.53 -11.67 0.74
CA SER A 413 -41.75 -12.41 2.00
C SER A 413 -43.17 -12.19 2.58
N ASP A 414 -44.10 -11.65 1.80
CA ASP A 414 -45.49 -11.36 2.18
C ASP A 414 -45.66 -10.50 3.44
N LYS A 415 -44.65 -9.70 3.77
CA LYS A 415 -44.70 -8.77 4.93
C LYS A 415 -45.48 -7.49 4.60
N ILE A 416 -45.41 -7.06 3.33
CA ILE A 416 -46.17 -5.90 2.80
C ILE A 416 -46.73 -6.27 1.42
N SER A 417 -47.84 -5.64 1.06
CA SER A 417 -48.53 -5.85 -0.23
C SER A 417 -48.31 -4.67 -1.17
N LEU A 418 -48.12 -4.94 -2.48
CA LEU A 418 -48.11 -3.88 -3.52
C LEU A 418 -49.40 -3.04 -3.54
N ASN A 419 -50.52 -3.57 -3.05
CA ASN A 419 -51.76 -2.82 -2.96
C ASN A 419 -51.67 -1.68 -1.93
N ASP A 420 -50.80 -1.77 -0.97
CA ASP A 420 -50.61 -0.81 0.12
C ASP A 420 -49.46 0.21 -0.16
N ILE A 421 -49.05 0.34 -1.41
CA ILE A 421 -47.91 1.16 -1.82
C ILE A 421 -47.98 2.62 -1.37
N ASN A 422 -49.17 3.18 -1.21
CA ASN A 422 -49.37 4.53 -0.72
C ASN A 422 -48.86 4.73 0.72
N PHE A 423 -48.89 3.69 1.52
CA PHE A 423 -48.42 3.66 2.91
C PHE A 423 -46.94 3.30 3.04
N PHE A 424 -46.26 2.97 1.93
CA PHE A 424 -44.86 2.70 1.99
C PHE A 424 -44.06 3.92 2.41
N PRO A 425 -43.02 3.74 3.25
CA PRO A 425 -42.16 4.85 3.66
C PRO A 425 -41.49 5.50 2.44
N VAL A 426 -41.06 6.75 2.57
CA VAL A 426 -40.39 7.49 1.51
C VAL A 426 -38.89 7.52 1.80
N GLY A 427 -38.09 7.09 0.85
CA GLY A 427 -36.65 7.05 0.96
C GLY A 427 -36.13 6.05 1.99
N ILE A 428 -34.80 5.88 2.01
CA ILE A 428 -34.16 4.91 2.91
C ILE A 428 -34.28 5.28 4.39
N TYR A 429 -34.28 6.56 4.71
CA TYR A 429 -34.45 7.04 6.09
C TYR A 429 -35.90 6.83 6.60
N GLY A 430 -36.89 7.04 5.75
CA GLY A 430 -38.27 6.68 6.05
C GLY A 430 -38.44 5.18 6.30
N PHE A 431 -37.74 4.35 5.53
CA PHE A 431 -37.70 2.89 5.73
C PHE A 431 -37.10 2.52 7.10
N PHE A 432 -36.02 3.14 7.50
CA PHE A 432 -35.41 2.88 8.81
C PHE A 432 -36.35 3.29 9.94
N ARG A 433 -37.00 4.46 9.82
CA ARG A 433 -37.99 4.93 10.79
C ARG A 433 -39.14 3.93 10.94
N ASP A 434 -39.69 3.46 9.83
CA ASP A 434 -40.81 2.48 9.84
C ASP A 434 -40.35 1.14 10.47
N CYS A 435 -39.13 0.70 10.25
CA CYS A 435 -38.56 -0.48 10.90
C CYS A 435 -38.47 -0.29 12.43
N PHE A 436 -37.98 0.87 12.88
CA PHE A 436 -37.89 1.20 14.30
C PHE A 436 -39.27 1.31 14.95
N ASP A 437 -40.22 1.96 14.29
CA ASP A 437 -41.57 2.08 14.77
C ASP A 437 -42.26 0.72 14.93
N ARG A 438 -42.02 -0.22 14.05
CA ARG A 438 -42.51 -1.62 14.17
C ARG A 438 -41.88 -2.39 15.33
N ILE A 439 -40.58 -2.18 15.60
CA ILE A 439 -39.84 -2.86 16.67
C ILE A 439 -40.20 -2.28 18.05
N PHE A 440 -40.28 -0.97 18.16
CA PHE A 440 -40.37 -0.28 19.44
C PHE A 440 -41.78 0.27 19.75
N GLY A 441 -42.70 0.20 18.76
CA GLY A 441 -44.03 0.79 18.83
C GLY A 441 -44.02 2.29 18.50
N SER A 442 -45.05 2.77 17.86
CA SER A 442 -45.21 4.18 17.40
C SER A 442 -45.38 5.21 18.52
N SER A 443 -45.31 4.82 19.78
CA SER A 443 -45.45 5.71 20.93
C SER A 443 -44.14 6.43 21.30
N GLN A 444 -43.72 7.30 20.38
CA GLN A 444 -42.71 8.38 20.61
C GLN A 444 -41.39 8.00 21.31
N GLY A 445 -40.80 6.83 21.01
CA GLY A 445 -39.48 6.47 21.56
C GLY A 445 -39.45 6.24 23.09
N ASN A 446 -40.56 6.16 23.74
CA ASN A 446 -40.70 6.02 25.19
C ASN A 446 -41.00 4.58 25.64
N SER A 447 -40.90 3.59 24.71
CA SER A 447 -41.10 2.20 25.11
C SER A 447 -39.97 1.73 26.01
N ASP A 448 -40.29 0.90 26.99
CA ASP A 448 -39.26 0.35 27.89
C ASP A 448 -38.22 -0.45 27.13
N LEU A 449 -38.63 -1.12 26.03
CA LEU A 449 -37.70 -1.83 25.14
C LEU A 449 -36.71 -0.86 24.47
N TYR A 450 -37.17 0.32 23.99
CA TYR A 450 -36.26 1.29 23.38
C TYR A 450 -35.23 1.84 24.38
N LYS A 451 -35.69 2.13 25.62
CA LYS A 451 -34.79 2.59 26.69
C LYS A 451 -33.72 1.56 27.02
N GLU A 452 -34.08 0.27 27.03
CA GLU A 452 -33.17 -0.85 27.25
C GLU A 452 -32.18 -1.02 26.09
N VAL A 453 -32.61 -0.84 24.84
CA VAL A 453 -31.81 -1.04 23.62
C VAL A 453 -30.94 0.18 23.27
N LYS A 454 -31.34 1.37 23.73
CA LYS A 454 -30.64 2.62 23.40
C LYS A 454 -29.14 2.60 23.69
N PRO A 455 -28.62 2.09 24.83
CA PRO A 455 -27.19 1.95 25.08
C PRO A 455 -26.47 1.07 24.04
N LEU A 456 -27.11 0.00 23.57
CA LEU A 456 -26.57 -0.84 22.50
C LEU A 456 -26.46 -0.05 21.18
N LEU A 457 -27.50 0.73 20.81
CA LEU A 457 -27.46 1.59 19.62
C LEU A 457 -26.39 2.68 19.75
N GLU A 458 -26.27 3.33 20.91
CA GLU A 458 -25.23 4.32 21.20
C GLU A 458 -23.84 3.74 21.02
N PHE A 459 -23.62 2.51 21.47
CA PHE A 459 -22.35 1.79 21.30
C PHE A 459 -22.11 1.40 19.85
N MET A 460 -23.10 0.83 19.16
CA MET A 460 -22.98 0.43 17.75
C MET A 460 -22.72 1.60 16.80
N CYS A 461 -23.17 2.81 17.14
CA CYS A 461 -22.94 4.01 16.34
C CYS A 461 -21.48 4.53 16.38
N ILE A 462 -20.71 4.18 17.40
CA ILE A 462 -19.32 4.64 17.56
C ILE A 462 -18.28 3.57 17.24
N THR A 463 -18.71 2.31 17.09
CA THR A 463 -17.79 1.20 16.92
C THR A 463 -17.53 0.93 15.44
N PRO A 464 -16.33 1.21 14.91
CA PRO A 464 -16.01 1.02 13.50
C PRO A 464 -15.80 -0.45 13.11
N LYS A 465 -15.83 -1.38 14.06
CA LYS A 465 -15.60 -2.82 13.84
C LYS A 465 -16.91 -3.59 14.05
N SER A 466 -17.06 -4.73 13.40
CA SER A 466 -18.08 -5.71 13.78
C SER A 466 -17.82 -6.19 15.20
N VAL A 467 -18.85 -6.23 16.04
CA VAL A 467 -18.73 -6.40 17.49
C VAL A 467 -19.17 -7.81 17.88
N ASP A 468 -18.32 -8.48 18.66
CA ASP A 468 -18.64 -9.79 19.23
C ASP A 468 -19.67 -9.70 20.36
N GLU A 469 -20.57 -10.71 20.46
CA GLU A 469 -21.62 -10.76 21.50
C GLU A 469 -21.04 -10.72 22.93
N ASP A 470 -19.93 -11.40 23.17
CA ASP A 470 -19.34 -11.52 24.51
C ASP A 470 -18.74 -10.17 24.94
N PHE A 471 -18.12 -9.44 23.98
CA PHE A 471 -17.63 -8.08 24.23
C PHE A 471 -18.78 -7.10 24.53
N LEU A 472 -19.90 -7.18 23.81
CA LEU A 472 -21.08 -6.34 24.13
C LEU A 472 -21.63 -6.62 25.52
N CYS A 473 -21.69 -7.88 25.95
CA CYS A 473 -22.10 -8.25 27.30
C CYS A 473 -21.17 -7.64 28.34
N GLU A 474 -19.85 -7.67 28.09
CA GLU A 474 -18.85 -7.13 29.02
C GLU A 474 -18.93 -5.59 29.13
N VAL A 475 -19.04 -4.89 28.00
CA VAL A 475 -19.06 -3.42 27.95
C VAL A 475 -20.36 -2.84 28.45
N LEU A 476 -21.49 -3.42 28.04
CA LEU A 476 -22.83 -2.89 28.30
C LEU A 476 -23.53 -3.53 29.52
N GLY A 477 -22.98 -4.62 30.06
CA GLY A 477 -23.54 -5.31 31.20
C GLY A 477 -24.80 -6.11 30.91
N TYR A 478 -25.08 -6.48 29.65
CA TYR A 478 -26.21 -7.32 29.32
C TYR A 478 -26.00 -8.77 29.73
N ASP A 479 -27.08 -9.42 30.21
CA ASP A 479 -27.16 -10.86 30.21
C ASP A 479 -27.17 -11.41 28.77
N LYS A 480 -26.43 -12.49 28.53
CA LYS A 480 -26.24 -13.04 27.17
C LYS A 480 -27.53 -13.51 26.49
N TYR A 481 -28.47 -14.08 27.26
CA TYR A 481 -29.76 -14.49 26.71
C TYR A 481 -30.60 -13.27 26.36
N ARG A 482 -30.59 -12.25 27.22
CA ARG A 482 -31.33 -11.02 26.99
C ARG A 482 -30.79 -10.26 25.78
N LEU A 483 -29.47 -10.17 25.64
CA LEU A 483 -28.86 -9.55 24.45
C LEU A 483 -29.31 -10.26 23.17
N ARG A 484 -29.32 -11.60 23.15
CA ARG A 484 -29.77 -12.37 21.98
C ARG A 484 -31.24 -12.12 21.64
N GLU A 485 -32.12 -12.04 22.63
CA GLU A 485 -33.54 -11.67 22.40
C GLU A 485 -33.67 -10.28 21.72
N ILE A 486 -32.86 -9.30 22.17
CA ILE A 486 -32.82 -7.98 21.59
C ILE A 486 -32.29 -8.06 20.14
N LEU A 487 -31.17 -8.75 19.92
CA LEU A 487 -30.56 -8.88 18.61
C LEU A 487 -31.44 -9.62 17.59
N ILE A 488 -32.24 -10.60 18.00
CA ILE A 488 -33.24 -11.26 17.14
C ILE A 488 -34.24 -10.22 16.63
N LYS A 489 -34.72 -9.32 17.50
CA LYS A 489 -35.68 -8.25 17.10
C LYS A 489 -35.02 -7.24 16.16
N LEU A 490 -33.73 -6.95 16.36
CA LEU A 490 -32.97 -5.99 15.54
C LEU A 490 -32.34 -6.62 14.30
N SER A 491 -32.45 -7.93 14.08
CA SER A 491 -31.73 -8.70 13.05
C SER A 491 -31.91 -8.20 11.62
N GLY A 492 -33.01 -7.51 11.32
CA GLY A 492 -33.25 -6.85 10.04
C GLY A 492 -32.42 -5.58 9.81
N LEU A 493 -31.93 -4.94 10.88
CA LEU A 493 -31.17 -3.70 10.86
C LEU A 493 -29.71 -3.92 11.31
N PHE A 494 -29.49 -4.89 12.20
CA PHE A 494 -28.21 -5.30 12.73
C PHE A 494 -28.05 -6.82 12.60
N PRO A 495 -27.72 -7.34 11.39
CA PRO A 495 -27.54 -8.76 11.15
C PRO A 495 -26.35 -9.31 11.92
N ILE A 496 -26.46 -10.57 12.35
CA ILE A 496 -25.40 -11.31 13.00
C ILE A 496 -24.72 -12.18 11.96
N LYS A 497 -23.41 -12.00 11.78
CA LYS A 497 -22.56 -12.82 10.91
C LYS A 497 -21.35 -13.30 11.68
N ASN A 498 -21.11 -14.61 11.66
CA ASN A 498 -19.95 -15.20 12.35
C ASN A 498 -19.82 -14.81 13.84
N LYS A 499 -20.93 -14.71 14.57
CA LYS A 499 -21.06 -14.22 15.95
C LYS A 499 -20.78 -12.72 16.16
N CYS A 500 -20.53 -11.98 15.10
CA CYS A 500 -20.35 -10.53 15.16
C CYS A 500 -21.61 -9.82 14.66
N ILE A 501 -21.91 -8.69 15.28
CA ILE A 501 -23.05 -7.83 14.97
C ILE A 501 -22.51 -6.64 14.16
N GLU A 502 -23.19 -6.33 13.08
CA GLU A 502 -22.86 -5.18 12.25
C GLU A 502 -24.13 -4.46 11.75
N PRO A 503 -24.10 -3.16 11.50
CA PRO A 503 -25.23 -2.46 10.89
C PRO A 503 -25.46 -2.97 9.46
N LEU A 504 -26.74 -3.02 9.04
CA LEU A 504 -27.14 -3.41 7.69
C LEU A 504 -26.40 -2.59 6.61
N HIS A 505 -26.23 -1.30 6.86
CA HIS A 505 -25.53 -0.36 6.00
C HIS A 505 -25.11 0.89 6.79
N LYS A 506 -24.00 1.56 6.39
CA LYS A 506 -23.53 2.80 7.03
C LYS A 506 -24.61 3.88 7.13
N SER A 507 -25.50 3.99 6.13
CA SER A 507 -26.59 4.96 6.15
C SER A 507 -27.58 4.81 7.33
N LEU A 508 -27.65 3.63 7.96
CA LEU A 508 -28.41 3.45 9.19
C LEU A 508 -27.76 4.21 10.34
N ILE A 509 -26.43 4.13 10.45
CA ILE A 509 -25.66 4.89 11.45
C ILE A 509 -25.77 6.39 11.17
N ASP A 510 -25.60 6.80 9.89
CA ASP A 510 -25.73 8.20 9.49
C ASP A 510 -27.11 8.75 9.88
N TRP A 511 -28.20 8.02 9.61
CA TRP A 511 -29.55 8.41 10.00
C TRP A 511 -29.72 8.50 11.52
N LEU A 512 -29.21 7.53 12.28
CA LEU A 512 -29.31 7.55 13.75
C LEU A 512 -28.53 8.71 14.37
N THR A 513 -27.47 9.19 13.72
CA THR A 513 -26.57 10.22 14.24
C THR A 513 -26.60 11.52 13.45
N ASP A 514 -27.66 11.79 12.68
CA ASP A 514 -27.80 12.99 11.86
C ASP A 514 -28.04 14.22 12.72
N GLU A 515 -27.01 15.04 12.89
CA GLU A 515 -27.04 16.27 13.67
C GLU A 515 -27.95 17.35 13.06
N SER A 516 -28.33 17.23 11.78
CA SER A 516 -29.28 18.14 11.14
C SER A 516 -30.72 17.89 11.56
N ASP A 517 -31.05 16.70 12.08
CA ASP A 517 -32.38 16.32 12.59
C ASP A 517 -32.33 15.70 14.01
N VAL A 518 -31.72 16.42 14.94
CA VAL A 518 -31.62 16.00 16.37
C VAL A 518 -32.98 15.82 17.03
N SER A 519 -34.03 16.31 16.40
CA SER A 519 -35.42 16.23 16.93
C SER A 519 -36.08 14.87 16.67
N HIS A 520 -35.54 14.02 15.79
CA HIS A 520 -36.16 12.72 15.55
C HIS A 520 -36.00 11.78 16.75
N ILE A 521 -37.06 11.03 17.06
CA ILE A 521 -37.19 10.28 18.32
C ILE A 521 -36.12 9.18 18.50
N TYR A 522 -35.49 8.75 17.43
CA TYR A 522 -34.45 7.72 17.41
C TYR A 522 -33.05 8.30 17.29
N TYR A 523 -32.90 9.64 17.39
CA TYR A 523 -31.55 10.25 17.33
C TYR A 523 -30.66 9.75 18.45
N ILE A 524 -29.41 9.44 18.07
CA ILE A 524 -28.36 8.92 18.94
C ILE A 524 -27.18 9.91 19.02
N GLU A 525 -26.89 10.35 20.23
CA GLU A 525 -25.71 11.14 20.53
C GLU A 525 -24.48 10.23 20.65
N LYS A 526 -23.56 10.28 19.68
CA LYS A 526 -22.31 9.49 19.70
C LYS A 526 -21.52 9.65 21.00
N ILE A 527 -21.56 10.83 21.60
CA ILE A 527 -20.84 11.13 22.85
C ILE A 527 -21.20 10.18 24.00
N ARG A 528 -22.44 9.63 24.00
CA ARG A 528 -22.87 8.69 25.06
C ARG A 528 -22.23 7.33 24.86
N GLY A 529 -22.13 6.84 23.63
CA GLY A 529 -21.41 5.63 23.29
C GLY A 529 -19.93 5.73 23.67
N TYR A 530 -19.26 6.85 23.34
CA TYR A 530 -17.89 7.10 23.75
C TYR A 530 -17.71 7.16 25.27
N LYS A 531 -18.66 7.70 26.04
CA LYS A 531 -18.64 7.67 27.49
C LYS A 531 -18.71 6.24 28.05
N THR A 532 -19.55 5.38 27.45
CA THR A 532 -19.65 3.97 27.84
C THR A 532 -18.31 3.25 27.62
N LEU A 533 -17.72 3.45 26.43
CA LEU A 533 -16.44 2.85 26.07
C LEU A 533 -15.28 3.41 26.93
N TYR A 534 -15.32 4.71 27.24
CA TYR A 534 -14.38 5.34 28.16
C TYR A 534 -14.43 4.69 29.55
N ASN A 535 -15.61 4.50 30.11
CA ASN A 535 -15.75 3.88 31.45
C ASN A 535 -15.17 2.46 31.46
N TYR A 536 -15.38 1.70 30.39
CA TYR A 536 -14.82 0.37 30.21
C TYR A 536 -13.30 0.41 30.12
N TYR A 537 -12.74 1.24 29.24
CA TYR A 537 -11.29 1.34 29.06
C TYR A 537 -10.60 1.94 30.28
N LYS A 538 -11.20 2.94 30.92
CA LYS A 538 -10.66 3.54 32.15
C LYS A 538 -10.53 2.51 33.27
N LYS A 539 -11.55 1.66 33.45
CA LYS A 539 -11.49 0.57 34.40
C LYS A 539 -10.34 -0.41 34.11
N LYS A 540 -10.18 -0.81 32.85
CA LYS A 540 -9.09 -1.70 32.40
C LYS A 540 -7.71 -1.03 32.54
N TYR A 541 -7.63 0.27 32.27
CA TYR A 541 -6.42 1.05 32.47
C TYR A 541 -6.03 1.14 33.94
N ASP A 542 -6.97 1.51 34.81
CA ASP A 542 -6.71 1.65 36.24
C ASP A 542 -6.36 0.31 36.92
N SER A 543 -6.83 -0.82 36.40
CA SER A 543 -6.48 -2.17 36.87
C SER A 543 -5.25 -2.78 36.19
N HIS A 544 -4.58 -2.07 35.30
CA HIS A 544 -3.44 -2.53 34.47
C HIS A 544 -3.76 -3.77 33.60
N GLU A 545 -5.04 -4.04 33.31
CA GLU A 545 -5.46 -5.13 32.42
C GLU A 545 -5.15 -4.84 30.93
N TYR A 546 -4.78 -3.62 30.57
CA TYR A 546 -4.40 -3.23 29.21
C TYR A 546 -3.23 -4.03 28.65
N LEU A 547 -2.36 -4.60 29.49
CA LEU A 547 -1.26 -5.46 29.05
C LEU A 547 -1.72 -6.72 28.30
N SER A 548 -2.96 -7.15 28.53
CA SER A 548 -3.57 -8.33 27.88
C SER A 548 -4.67 -7.97 26.87
N ASP A 549 -5.08 -6.71 26.81
CA ASP A 549 -6.19 -6.23 25.98
C ASP A 549 -5.71 -5.22 24.93
N LYS A 550 -5.47 -5.70 23.71
CA LYS A 550 -5.06 -4.86 22.57
C LYS A 550 -6.06 -3.74 22.25
N GLY A 551 -7.35 -3.96 22.50
CA GLY A 551 -8.40 -2.96 22.22
C GLY A 551 -8.20 -1.69 23.06
N VAL A 552 -7.76 -1.82 24.31
CA VAL A 552 -7.44 -0.66 25.17
C VAL A 552 -6.23 0.10 24.61
N LEU A 553 -5.16 -0.60 24.26
CA LEU A 553 -3.94 0.01 23.73
C LEU A 553 -4.18 0.74 22.39
N GLU A 554 -5.03 0.18 21.52
CA GLU A 554 -5.37 0.75 20.22
C GLU A 554 -6.30 1.97 20.30
N SER A 555 -7.23 1.97 21.26
CA SER A 555 -8.41 2.81 21.16
C SER A 555 -8.60 3.79 22.33
N PHE A 556 -7.95 3.60 23.48
CA PHE A 556 -8.21 4.46 24.63
C PHE A 556 -7.84 5.92 24.39
N GLY A 557 -6.67 6.20 23.80
CA GLY A 557 -6.30 7.57 23.39
C GLY A 557 -7.30 8.20 22.42
N LYS A 558 -7.80 7.43 21.44
CA LYS A 558 -8.84 7.87 20.50
C LYS A 558 -10.15 8.23 21.20
N VAL A 559 -10.55 7.45 22.21
CA VAL A 559 -11.77 7.73 23.00
C VAL A 559 -11.61 9.01 23.82
N LEU A 560 -10.45 9.25 24.43
CA LEU A 560 -10.14 10.50 25.12
C LEU A 560 -10.23 11.72 24.19
N ILE A 561 -9.75 11.55 22.97
CA ILE A 561 -9.82 12.57 21.91
C ILE A 561 -11.28 12.87 21.57
N GLU A 562 -12.11 11.84 21.32
CA GLU A 562 -13.53 12.02 20.97
C GLU A 562 -14.35 12.64 22.09
N LEU A 563 -13.95 12.42 23.34
CA LEU A 563 -14.53 13.07 24.52
C LEU A 563 -13.93 14.42 24.86
N ASN A 564 -12.94 14.89 24.08
CA ASN A 564 -12.20 16.14 24.30
C ASN A 564 -11.55 16.21 25.71
N LYS A 565 -11.05 15.07 26.21
CA LYS A 565 -10.42 14.94 27.55
C LYS A 565 -8.91 15.21 27.44
N LYS A 566 -8.54 16.46 27.21
CA LYS A 566 -7.13 16.89 26.97
C LYS A 566 -6.20 16.56 28.13
N GLU A 567 -6.63 16.75 29.38
CA GLU A 567 -5.78 16.49 30.55
C GLU A 567 -5.50 14.98 30.71
N GLU A 568 -6.54 14.15 30.61
CA GLU A 568 -6.36 12.71 30.71
C GLU A 568 -5.55 12.13 29.56
N LEU A 569 -5.67 12.70 28.36
CA LEU A 569 -4.84 12.31 27.22
C LEU A 569 -3.37 12.73 27.45
N PHE A 570 -3.14 13.92 28.00
CA PHE A 570 -1.80 14.37 28.39
C PHE A 570 -1.18 13.40 29.41
N ASP A 571 -1.93 13.02 30.46
CA ASP A 571 -1.47 12.06 31.45
C ASP A 571 -1.17 10.68 30.83
N LEU A 572 -2.06 10.19 29.93
CA LEU A 572 -1.86 8.93 29.23
C LEU A 572 -0.61 8.92 28.34
N LEU A 573 -0.33 10.05 27.66
CA LEU A 573 0.86 10.19 26.81
C LEU A 573 2.17 10.24 27.62
N ASN A 574 2.11 10.60 28.90
CA ASN A 574 3.22 10.56 29.83
C ASN A 574 3.28 9.28 30.69
N ASP A 575 2.36 8.34 30.50
CA ASP A 575 2.39 7.03 31.18
C ASP A 575 3.37 6.10 30.46
N PHE A 576 4.52 5.87 31.09
CA PHE A 576 5.62 5.12 30.52
C PHE A 576 5.22 3.66 30.21
N ASP A 577 4.60 2.99 31.16
CA ASP A 577 4.25 1.58 31.04
C ASP A 577 3.19 1.34 29.97
N PHE A 578 2.20 2.23 29.89
CA PHE A 578 1.17 2.17 28.86
C PHE A 578 1.74 2.41 27.46
N GLN A 579 2.56 3.44 27.27
CA GLN A 579 3.10 3.76 25.94
C GLN A 579 4.11 2.72 25.46
N MET A 580 4.94 2.18 26.34
CA MET A 580 5.84 1.07 25.98
C MET A 580 5.08 -0.20 25.63
N ALA A 581 4.01 -0.52 26.37
CA ALA A 581 3.11 -1.62 26.02
C ALA A 581 2.44 -1.39 24.66
N LYS A 582 1.93 -0.18 24.41
CA LYS A 582 1.29 0.20 23.15
C LYS A 582 2.24 0.01 21.95
N ILE A 583 3.45 0.54 22.01
CA ILE A 583 4.46 0.43 20.97
C ILE A 583 4.84 -1.02 20.72
N LYS A 584 5.06 -1.79 21.79
CA LYS A 584 5.46 -3.19 21.72
C LYS A 584 4.38 -4.11 21.14
N TYR A 585 3.09 -3.91 21.54
CA TYR A 585 2.00 -4.84 21.19
C TYR A 585 1.27 -4.49 19.89
N LEU A 586 1.32 -3.22 19.44
CA LEU A 586 0.68 -2.80 18.20
C LEU A 586 1.61 -2.87 16.97
N PHE A 587 2.80 -3.47 17.09
CA PHE A 587 3.92 -3.30 16.18
C PHE A 587 4.48 -1.85 16.22
N PHE A 588 5.79 -1.75 16.24
CA PHE A 588 6.51 -0.50 16.51
C PHE A 588 5.96 0.70 15.72
N ASP A 589 5.71 0.56 14.43
CA ASP A 589 5.26 1.68 13.59
C ASP A 589 3.85 2.14 13.92
N SER A 590 2.88 1.21 14.05
CA SER A 590 1.49 1.59 14.36
C SER A 590 1.35 2.18 15.76
N GLY A 591 2.16 1.70 16.72
CA GLY A 591 2.20 2.26 18.08
C GLY A 591 2.80 3.66 18.10
N LEU A 592 3.89 3.89 17.36
CA LEU A 592 4.54 5.20 17.22
C LEU A 592 3.67 6.20 16.47
N GLU A 593 3.09 5.80 15.33
CA GLU A 593 2.16 6.63 14.56
C GLU A 593 0.99 7.09 15.45
N SER A 594 0.34 6.15 16.15
CA SER A 594 -0.77 6.47 17.06
C SER A 594 -0.34 7.42 18.18
N TYR A 595 0.85 7.25 18.76
CA TYR A 595 1.39 8.14 19.78
C TYR A 595 1.61 9.56 19.26
N ILE A 596 2.18 9.69 18.06
CA ILE A 596 2.44 10.99 17.43
C ILE A 596 1.13 11.68 17.00
N ASP A 597 0.16 10.94 16.48
CA ASP A 597 -1.17 11.46 16.11
C ASP A 597 -1.89 12.02 17.34
N GLU A 598 -1.79 11.34 18.47
CA GLU A 598 -2.39 11.78 19.73
C GLU A 598 -1.71 13.05 20.26
N ILE A 599 -0.38 13.19 20.14
CA ILE A 599 0.36 14.44 20.45
C ILE A 599 -0.06 15.55 19.49
N THR A 600 -0.14 15.24 18.19
CA THR A 600 -0.53 16.19 17.15
C THR A 600 -1.93 16.77 17.43
N TRP A 601 -2.84 15.93 17.93
CA TRP A 601 -4.17 16.39 18.31
C TRP A 601 -4.18 17.35 19.52
N LEU A 602 -3.25 17.17 20.47
CA LEU A 602 -3.11 18.10 21.60
C LEU A 602 -2.52 19.45 21.20
N TYR A 603 -1.89 19.53 20.02
CA TYR A 603 -1.22 20.75 19.58
C TYR A 603 -2.22 21.87 19.30
N ASP A 604 -1.97 23.02 19.95
CA ASP A 604 -2.66 24.29 19.71
C ASP A 604 -1.59 25.34 19.37
N PRO A 605 -1.65 25.98 18.18
CA PRO A 605 -0.68 27.01 17.82
C PRO A 605 -0.60 28.19 18.81
N ASN A 606 -1.69 28.46 19.54
CA ASN A 606 -1.78 29.53 20.52
C ASN A 606 -1.37 29.09 21.94
N ASP A 607 -1.42 27.79 22.23
CA ASP A 607 -1.04 27.20 23.51
C ASP A 607 -0.37 25.84 23.30
N ASN A 608 0.93 25.83 23.09
CA ASN A 608 1.71 24.61 22.84
C ASN A 608 2.41 24.07 24.10
N GLU A 609 2.10 24.59 25.29
CA GLU A 609 2.78 24.22 26.53
C GLU A 609 2.67 22.71 26.82
N LYS A 610 1.49 22.10 26.58
CA LYS A 610 1.29 20.65 26.77
C LYS A 610 2.20 19.82 25.88
N CYS A 611 2.26 20.12 24.58
CA CYS A 611 3.15 19.42 23.66
C CYS A 611 4.63 19.58 24.05
N LEU A 612 5.03 20.79 24.45
CA LEU A 612 6.38 21.04 24.92
C LEU A 612 6.72 20.24 26.17
N ASN A 613 5.77 20.08 27.10
CA ASN A 613 5.95 19.28 28.31
C ASN A 613 6.03 17.77 27.97
N ILE A 614 5.24 17.27 27.02
CA ILE A 614 5.37 15.89 26.54
C ILE A 614 6.78 15.66 25.96
N PHE A 615 7.25 16.54 25.08
CA PHE A 615 8.59 16.42 24.49
C PHE A 615 9.74 16.45 25.51
N LYS A 616 9.54 17.11 26.65
CA LYS A 616 10.48 17.11 27.76
C LYS A 616 10.31 15.91 28.71
N GLY A 617 9.20 15.19 28.59
CA GLY A 617 8.88 14.05 29.44
C GLY A 617 9.77 12.84 29.19
N GLU A 618 9.88 11.95 30.16
CA GLU A 618 10.71 10.75 30.11
C GLU A 618 10.25 9.79 28.99
N VAL A 619 8.93 9.65 28.81
CA VAL A 619 8.33 8.78 27.78
C VAL A 619 8.80 9.17 26.40
N PHE A 620 8.63 10.45 26.01
CA PHE A 620 9.05 10.95 24.71
C PHE A 620 10.57 10.84 24.53
N LYS A 621 11.35 11.18 25.54
CA LYS A 621 12.82 11.07 25.50
C LYS A 621 13.26 9.62 25.25
N THR A 622 12.64 8.67 25.93
CA THR A 622 12.91 7.23 25.73
C THR A 622 12.53 6.78 24.32
N ILE A 623 11.33 7.15 23.85
CA ILE A 623 10.87 6.84 22.49
C ILE A 623 11.81 7.47 21.46
N PHE A 624 12.15 8.74 21.63
CA PHE A 624 13.04 9.47 20.72
C PHE A 624 14.44 8.86 20.68
N SER A 625 14.97 8.41 21.80
CA SER A 625 16.27 7.76 21.89
C SER A 625 16.29 6.38 21.26
N ASN A 626 15.33 5.51 21.65
CA ASN A 626 15.34 4.11 21.25
C ASN A 626 14.89 3.90 19.80
N TYR A 627 14.04 4.79 19.27
CA TYR A 627 13.39 4.64 17.97
C TYR A 627 13.76 5.73 16.97
N ARG A 628 14.84 6.53 17.19
CA ARG A 628 15.25 7.63 16.32
C ARG A 628 15.42 7.25 14.86
N ARG A 629 15.95 6.06 14.59
CA ARG A 629 16.12 5.54 13.21
C ARG A 629 14.78 5.25 12.53
N ILE A 630 13.83 4.69 13.27
CA ILE A 630 12.47 4.42 12.77
C ILE A 630 11.73 5.73 12.51
N LEU A 631 11.78 6.68 13.46
CA LEU A 631 11.22 8.02 13.30
C LEU A 631 11.76 8.74 12.06
N TYR A 632 13.03 8.54 11.76
CA TYR A 632 13.66 9.08 10.56
C TYR A 632 13.16 8.40 9.27
N ASN A 633 13.20 7.06 9.23
CA ASN A 633 12.84 6.30 8.04
C ASN A 633 11.34 6.41 7.69
N SER A 634 10.48 6.56 8.70
CA SER A 634 9.02 6.73 8.54
C SER A 634 8.58 8.15 8.17
N GLY A 635 9.50 9.14 8.21
CA GLY A 635 9.18 10.54 7.96
C GLY A 635 8.47 11.24 9.11
N LEU A 636 8.23 10.58 10.24
CA LEU A 636 7.53 11.12 11.42
C LEU A 636 8.25 12.31 12.05
N PHE A 637 9.56 12.46 11.83
CA PHE A 637 10.30 13.65 12.25
C PHE A 637 9.76 14.96 11.66
N PHE A 638 9.26 14.94 10.43
CA PHE A 638 8.70 16.14 9.81
C PHE A 638 7.41 16.57 10.50
N ASN A 639 6.55 15.62 10.87
CA ASN A 639 5.33 15.91 11.63
C ASN A 639 5.66 16.49 13.00
N LEU A 640 6.62 15.91 13.71
CA LEU A 640 7.08 16.40 15.00
C LEU A 640 7.70 17.82 14.91
N LYS A 641 8.35 18.16 13.80
CA LYS A 641 8.88 19.51 13.55
C LYS A 641 7.77 20.55 13.51
N GLU A 642 6.68 20.25 12.82
CA GLU A 642 5.55 21.18 12.65
C GLU A 642 4.82 21.45 13.96
N ILE A 643 4.71 20.46 14.84
CA ILE A 643 4.03 20.57 16.14
C ILE A 643 4.94 21.05 17.30
N GLY A 644 6.09 21.62 17.00
CA GLY A 644 6.92 22.32 17.97
C GLY A 644 8.10 21.55 18.55
N LEU A 645 8.45 20.36 18.04
CA LEU A 645 9.66 19.64 18.48
C LEU A 645 10.91 20.52 18.36
N SER A 646 11.03 21.35 17.31
CA SER A 646 12.13 22.29 17.12
C SER A 646 12.24 23.32 18.27
N VAL A 647 11.12 23.66 18.91
CA VAL A 647 11.09 24.57 20.08
C VAL A 647 11.51 23.81 21.34
N ALA A 648 11.00 22.58 21.53
CA ALA A 648 11.38 21.73 22.66
C ALA A 648 12.88 21.39 22.64
N LEU A 649 13.45 21.14 21.47
CA LEU A 649 14.88 20.84 21.32
C LEU A 649 15.79 22.06 21.56
N LYS A 650 15.26 23.28 21.48
CA LYS A 650 15.99 24.53 21.82
C LYS A 650 16.02 24.79 23.32
N THR A 651 15.07 24.28 24.09
CA THR A 651 15.05 24.46 25.52
C THR A 651 16.09 23.57 26.20
N GLU A 652 16.89 24.15 27.09
CA GLU A 652 17.87 23.43 27.89
C GLU A 652 17.13 22.59 28.95
N GLY A 653 16.78 21.38 28.57
CA GLY A 653 16.26 20.35 29.47
C GLY A 653 17.25 19.20 29.53
N GLU A 654 17.33 18.51 30.66
CA GLU A 654 18.17 17.32 30.83
C GLU A 654 17.60 16.16 29.99
N TRP A 655 18.14 15.98 28.79
CA TRP A 655 17.96 14.79 28.00
C TRP A 655 19.04 13.78 28.42
N ASN A 656 18.71 12.48 28.39
CA ASN A 656 19.72 11.44 28.51
C ASN A 656 20.70 11.51 27.33
N LEU A 657 21.82 10.79 27.40
CA LEU A 657 22.84 10.81 26.36
C LEU A 657 22.27 10.50 24.97
N GLU A 658 21.43 9.47 24.85
CA GLU A 658 20.82 9.07 23.59
C GLU A 658 19.90 10.14 23.01
N GLY A 659 19.15 10.85 23.85
CA GLY A 659 18.31 11.96 23.44
C GLY A 659 19.13 13.16 22.94
N GLU A 660 20.27 13.46 23.58
CA GLU A 660 21.18 14.52 23.12
C GLU A 660 21.84 14.15 21.77
N ILE A 661 22.21 12.86 21.58
CA ILE A 661 22.66 12.35 20.27
C ILE A 661 21.54 12.51 19.24
N GLY A 662 20.31 12.13 19.57
CA GLY A 662 19.14 12.30 18.70
C GLY A 662 18.92 13.75 18.24
N LYS A 663 19.24 14.78 19.09
CA LYS A 663 19.20 16.19 18.69
C LYS A 663 20.21 16.52 17.60
N VAL A 664 21.41 15.96 17.65
CA VAL A 664 22.44 16.18 16.61
C VAL A 664 21.96 15.63 15.27
N PHE A 665 21.43 14.41 15.26
CA PHE A 665 20.83 13.79 14.07
C PHE A 665 19.64 14.60 13.53
N TYR A 666 18.75 15.06 14.42
CA TYR A 666 17.60 15.87 14.00
C TYR A 666 18.04 17.11 13.22
N TYR A 667 19.02 17.87 13.75
CA TYR A 667 19.47 19.08 13.05
C TYR A 667 20.15 18.78 11.72
N TYR A 668 20.87 17.67 11.58
CA TYR A 668 21.44 17.22 10.32
C TYR A 668 20.35 16.90 9.29
N ILE A 669 19.31 16.17 9.70
CA ILE A 669 18.19 15.75 8.85
C ILE A 669 17.35 16.93 8.35
N VAL A 670 17.11 17.92 9.20
CA VAL A 670 16.37 19.13 8.80
C VAL A 670 17.27 20.17 8.11
N GLU A 671 18.46 19.75 7.67
CA GLU A 671 19.44 20.53 6.90
C GLU A 671 19.93 21.79 7.64
N ASN A 672 19.86 21.80 8.98
CA ASN A 672 20.44 22.85 9.81
C ASN A 672 21.84 22.44 10.28
N PHE A 673 22.79 22.42 9.34
CA PHE A 673 24.13 21.87 9.54
C PHE A 673 24.94 22.63 10.60
N GLU A 674 24.86 23.96 10.65
CA GLU A 674 25.52 24.76 11.68
C GLU A 674 25.08 24.40 13.10
N ARG A 675 23.76 24.13 13.29
CA ARG A 675 23.25 23.71 14.59
C ARG A 675 23.65 22.26 14.90
N ALA A 676 23.65 21.37 13.91
CA ALA A 676 24.13 20.00 14.11
C ALA A 676 25.59 20.00 14.60
N ILE A 677 26.46 20.79 13.97
CA ILE A 677 27.87 20.97 14.38
C ILE A 677 27.97 21.55 15.78
N SER A 678 27.24 22.65 16.07
CA SER A 678 27.27 23.30 17.38
C SER A 678 26.80 22.36 18.51
N LYS A 679 25.75 21.60 18.29
CA LYS A 679 25.24 20.62 19.26
C LYS A 679 26.19 19.43 19.43
N ALA A 680 26.77 18.91 18.37
CA ALA A 680 27.78 17.87 18.45
C ALA A 680 29.00 18.34 19.26
N LYS A 681 29.53 19.51 18.98
CA LYS A 681 30.64 20.13 19.74
C LYS A 681 30.27 20.27 21.24
N ALA A 682 29.07 20.76 21.53
CA ALA A 682 28.61 20.93 22.92
C ALA A 682 28.48 19.59 23.65
N LEU A 683 27.94 18.59 22.97
CA LEU A 683 27.78 17.23 23.54
C LEU A 683 29.14 16.60 23.85
N ILE A 684 30.08 16.62 22.92
CA ILE A 684 31.42 16.08 23.08
C ILE A 684 32.20 16.77 24.21
N THR A 685 32.05 18.10 24.35
CA THR A 685 32.84 18.87 25.35
C THR A 685 32.25 18.84 26.74
N LYS A 686 30.91 18.84 26.88
CA LYS A 686 30.23 19.03 28.17
C LYS A 686 29.71 17.78 28.83
N ASN A 687 29.53 16.67 28.06
CA ASN A 687 28.96 15.42 28.55
C ASN A 687 30.07 14.38 28.80
N GLU A 688 30.33 14.06 30.05
CA GLU A 688 31.36 13.09 30.42
C GLU A 688 30.92 11.63 30.10
N GLU A 689 29.63 11.37 30.05
CA GLU A 689 29.09 10.04 29.77
C GLU A 689 29.42 9.59 28.33
N ILE A 690 29.33 10.47 27.32
CA ILE A 690 29.65 10.14 25.94
C ILE A 690 31.12 9.77 25.78
N LYS A 691 32.02 10.37 26.56
CA LYS A 691 33.45 10.09 26.52
C LYS A 691 33.78 8.65 26.96
N SER A 692 32.91 8.07 27.78
CA SER A 692 33.04 6.67 28.21
C SER A 692 32.38 5.67 27.23
N GLN A 693 31.75 6.15 26.14
CA GLN A 693 31.06 5.32 25.15
C GLN A 693 31.61 5.58 23.73
N PRO A 694 32.76 4.99 23.38
CA PRO A 694 33.48 5.30 22.14
C PRO A 694 32.63 5.02 20.87
N ALA A 695 31.75 4.02 20.88
CA ALA A 695 30.87 3.73 19.73
C ALA A 695 29.89 4.88 19.42
N LEU A 696 29.24 5.42 20.48
CA LEU A 696 28.31 6.55 20.32
C LEU A 696 29.06 7.84 19.99
N LEU A 697 30.27 8.00 20.51
CA LEU A 697 31.11 9.17 20.20
C LEU A 697 31.53 9.18 18.73
N ALA A 698 31.88 8.02 18.17
CA ALA A 698 32.17 7.88 16.74
C ALA A 698 30.94 8.24 15.88
N GLU A 699 29.73 7.81 16.26
CA GLU A 699 28.48 8.15 15.58
C GLU A 699 28.24 9.68 15.55
N VAL A 700 28.41 10.38 16.69
CA VAL A 700 28.23 11.83 16.78
C VAL A 700 29.27 12.59 15.96
N LEU A 701 30.53 12.12 15.99
CA LEU A 701 31.62 12.71 15.21
C LEU A 701 31.39 12.53 13.70
N ASN A 702 30.86 11.40 13.27
CA ASN A 702 30.46 11.19 11.88
C ASN A 702 29.36 12.17 11.43
N VAL A 703 28.33 12.40 12.23
CA VAL A 703 27.28 13.37 11.89
C VAL A 703 27.83 14.80 11.89
N LYS A 704 28.75 15.13 12.79
CA LYS A 704 29.46 16.42 12.80
C LYS A 704 30.26 16.58 11.50
N GLY A 705 31.07 15.60 11.11
CA GLY A 705 31.88 15.63 9.89
C GLY A 705 31.03 15.68 8.61
N LEU A 706 29.93 14.94 8.57
CA LEU A 706 28.95 15.01 7.48
C LEU A 706 28.37 16.41 7.33
N SER A 707 28.01 17.06 8.47
CA SER A 707 27.48 18.43 8.48
C SER A 707 28.51 19.44 8.00
N GLN A 708 29.77 19.33 8.45
CA GLN A 708 30.89 20.18 8.04
C GLN A 708 31.18 20.02 6.55
N ARG A 709 31.16 18.79 6.03
CA ARG A 709 31.33 18.53 4.59
C ARG A 709 30.22 19.22 3.78
N LYS A 710 28.98 19.26 4.28
CA LYS A 710 27.86 19.90 3.57
C LYS A 710 28.02 21.43 3.43
N ILE A 711 28.66 22.05 4.37
CA ILE A 711 29.01 23.51 4.33
C ILE A 711 30.44 23.77 3.87
N VAL A 712 31.06 22.76 3.23
CA VAL A 712 32.40 22.81 2.60
C VAL A 712 33.56 23.13 3.57
N GLU A 713 33.40 22.88 4.86
CA GLU A 713 34.46 22.90 5.87
C GLU A 713 35.26 21.57 5.81
N PHE A 714 36.05 21.36 4.73
CA PHE A 714 36.66 20.05 4.44
C PHE A 714 37.76 19.66 5.43
N ASP A 715 38.58 20.60 5.87
CA ASP A 715 39.66 20.31 6.82
C ASP A 715 39.11 19.90 8.19
N GLU A 716 38.12 20.63 8.70
CA GLU A 716 37.44 20.33 9.96
C GLU A 716 36.64 19.03 9.88
N ALA A 717 36.06 18.73 8.69
CA ALA A 717 35.37 17.47 8.45
C ALA A 717 36.35 16.30 8.52
N LEU A 718 37.52 16.42 7.89
CA LEU A 718 38.57 15.39 7.93
C LEU A 718 39.04 15.12 9.37
N GLU A 719 39.24 16.15 10.19
CA GLU A 719 39.58 15.99 11.61
C GLU A 719 38.48 15.23 12.36
N SER A 720 37.21 15.58 12.13
CA SER A 720 36.05 14.91 12.77
C SER A 720 35.97 13.44 12.40
N PHE A 721 36.26 13.09 11.14
CA PHE A 721 36.29 11.67 10.70
C PHE A 721 37.53 10.92 11.21
N ASP A 722 38.67 11.57 11.37
CA ASP A 722 39.84 10.93 11.98
C ASP A 722 39.59 10.60 13.45
N GLU A 723 39.00 11.52 14.22
CA GLU A 723 38.56 11.25 15.58
C GLU A 723 37.52 10.11 15.62
N ALA A 724 36.54 10.12 14.73
CA ALA A 724 35.50 9.07 14.66
C ALA A 724 36.12 7.68 14.41
N ILE A 725 37.09 7.59 13.53
CA ILE A 725 37.81 6.33 13.25
C ILE A 725 38.56 5.82 14.49
N GLU A 726 39.23 6.69 15.24
CA GLU A 726 39.96 6.28 16.44
C GLU A 726 39.00 5.76 17.53
N TYR A 727 37.88 6.44 17.77
CA TYR A 727 36.85 5.97 18.73
C TYR A 727 36.13 4.70 18.27
N ALA A 728 35.85 4.57 16.96
CA ALA A 728 35.29 3.32 16.43
C ALA A 728 36.24 2.13 16.60
N LYS A 729 37.55 2.30 16.42
CA LYS A 729 38.54 1.27 16.70
C LYS A 729 38.53 0.88 18.17
N THR A 730 38.56 1.85 19.07
CA THR A 730 38.48 1.61 20.51
C THR A 730 37.24 0.80 20.88
N ALA A 731 36.08 1.12 20.30
CA ALA A 731 34.85 0.39 20.52
C ALA A 731 34.92 -1.07 20.02
N ILE A 732 35.59 -1.33 18.90
CA ILE A 732 35.82 -2.69 18.38
C ILE A 732 36.75 -3.48 19.30
N GLU A 733 37.85 -2.86 19.78
CA GLU A 733 38.79 -3.48 20.71
C GLU A 733 38.13 -3.80 22.07
N ASP A 734 37.20 -2.99 22.52
CA ASP A 734 36.45 -3.17 23.77
C ASP A 734 35.24 -4.15 23.61
N GLU A 735 35.09 -4.83 22.50
CA GLU A 735 34.01 -5.79 22.18
C GLU A 735 32.60 -5.20 22.46
N TYR A 736 32.34 -3.97 21.98
CA TYR A 736 31.08 -3.26 22.17
C TYR A 736 29.87 -4.07 21.70
N THR A 737 28.86 -4.23 22.56
CA THR A 737 27.66 -5.04 22.32
C THR A 737 26.37 -4.23 22.20
N GLY A 738 26.45 -2.89 22.14
CA GLY A 738 25.28 -2.01 22.03
C GLY A 738 24.69 -1.91 20.61
N ASP A 739 23.74 -0.99 20.45
CA ASP A 739 23.00 -0.80 19.19
C ASP A 739 23.79 -0.11 18.06
N SER A 740 24.84 0.65 18.37
CA SER A 740 25.75 1.23 17.38
C SER A 740 26.61 0.17 16.71
N ASP A 741 27.00 0.38 15.45
CA ASP A 741 27.89 -0.52 14.69
C ASP A 741 29.23 0.19 14.43
N PRO A 742 30.24 0.01 15.30
CA PRO A 742 31.50 0.71 15.16
C PRO A 742 32.25 0.42 13.84
N SER A 743 32.11 -0.81 13.29
CA SER A 743 32.72 -1.18 12.02
C SER A 743 32.08 -0.43 10.85
N PHE A 744 30.76 -0.28 10.88
CA PHE A 744 30.03 0.54 9.90
C PHE A 744 30.41 2.03 10.04
N GLU A 745 30.47 2.57 11.27
CA GLU A 745 30.84 3.96 11.50
C GLU A 745 32.26 4.26 11.00
N MET A 746 33.19 3.34 11.17
CA MET A 746 34.56 3.44 10.64
C MET A 746 34.61 3.37 9.12
N SER A 747 33.81 2.49 8.50
CA SER A 747 33.70 2.42 7.04
C SER A 747 33.12 3.71 6.48
N LEU A 748 32.02 4.23 7.07
CA LEU A 748 31.41 5.50 6.67
C LEU A 748 32.39 6.68 6.74
N SER A 749 33.18 6.77 7.82
CA SER A 749 34.22 7.80 7.97
C SER A 749 35.21 7.74 6.81
N HIS A 750 35.73 6.57 6.50
CA HIS A 750 36.69 6.37 5.38
C HIS A 750 36.03 6.68 4.02
N LEU A 751 34.79 6.26 3.77
CA LEU A 751 34.08 6.56 2.53
C LEU A 751 33.99 8.08 2.30
N ILE A 752 33.55 8.82 3.33
CA ILE A 752 33.36 10.27 3.21
C ILE A 752 34.68 11.01 3.13
N LYS A 753 35.71 10.57 3.83
CA LYS A 753 37.07 11.08 3.66
C LYS A 753 37.55 10.89 2.20
N GLY A 754 37.27 9.74 1.61
CA GLY A 754 37.56 9.48 0.20
C GLY A 754 36.90 10.53 -0.70
N LYS A 755 35.60 10.81 -0.49
CA LYS A 755 34.84 11.87 -1.22
C LYS A 755 35.46 13.26 -1.06
N ILE A 756 35.86 13.62 0.15
CA ILE A 756 36.48 14.93 0.43
C ILE A 756 37.83 15.01 -0.34
N TYR A 757 38.68 14.01 -0.23
CA TYR A 757 39.97 13.99 -0.95
C TYR A 757 39.81 13.98 -2.47
N THR A 758 38.76 13.34 -3.03
CA THR A 758 38.44 13.45 -4.47
C THR A 758 38.13 14.91 -4.82
N ASN A 759 37.29 15.60 -4.04
CA ASN A 759 36.95 17.01 -4.25
C ASN A 759 38.15 17.96 -4.07
N MET A 760 39.15 17.55 -3.24
CA MET A 760 40.41 18.25 -3.05
C MET A 760 41.47 17.85 -4.12
N ILE A 761 41.12 17.05 -5.11
CA ILE A 761 42.03 16.55 -6.19
C ILE A 761 43.21 15.72 -5.64
N ASN A 762 43.03 15.15 -4.45
CA ASN A 762 44.02 14.24 -3.85
C ASN A 762 43.60 12.78 -4.03
N PHE A 763 43.68 12.28 -5.27
CA PHE A 763 43.23 10.93 -5.62
C PHE A 763 44.00 9.84 -4.90
N HIS A 764 45.26 10.05 -4.56
CA HIS A 764 46.07 9.08 -3.81
C HIS A 764 45.45 8.78 -2.43
N GLU A 765 45.16 9.81 -1.64
CA GLU A 765 44.51 9.65 -0.33
C GLU A 765 43.02 9.25 -0.49
N ALA A 766 42.33 9.71 -1.54
CA ALA A 766 40.97 9.26 -1.84
C ALA A 766 40.92 7.73 -2.04
N ASN A 767 41.73 7.19 -2.93
CA ASN A 767 41.82 5.75 -3.26
C ASN A 767 42.17 4.89 -2.06
N LYS A 768 43.09 5.37 -1.22
CA LYS A 768 43.47 4.72 0.03
C LYS A 768 42.30 4.64 1.02
N ASN A 769 41.53 5.69 1.13
CA ASN A 769 40.34 5.72 2.02
C ASN A 769 39.21 4.86 1.49
N TYR A 770 38.90 4.88 0.19
CA TYR A 770 37.89 3.99 -0.39
C TYR A 770 38.24 2.50 -0.20
N LYS A 771 39.51 2.11 -0.43
CA LYS A 771 39.95 0.73 -0.17
C LYS A 771 39.77 0.32 1.29
N LYS A 772 39.98 1.23 2.23
CA LYS A 772 39.74 0.97 3.66
C LYS A 772 38.23 0.85 3.96
N ALA A 773 37.40 1.75 3.44
CA ALA A 773 35.96 1.70 3.61
C ALA A 773 35.41 0.32 3.18
N ILE A 774 35.71 -0.08 1.97
CA ILE A 774 35.30 -1.37 1.40
C ILE A 774 35.80 -2.54 2.28
N LYS A 775 37.08 -2.52 2.69
CA LYS A 775 37.66 -3.59 3.53
C LYS A 775 36.93 -3.73 4.87
N TYR A 776 36.68 -2.62 5.58
CA TYR A 776 36.02 -2.68 6.90
C TYR A 776 34.58 -3.14 6.79
N LEU A 777 33.85 -2.66 5.78
CA LEU A 777 32.45 -3.05 5.59
C LEU A 777 32.29 -4.49 5.11
N SER A 778 33.19 -4.97 4.22
CA SER A 778 33.21 -6.37 3.78
C SER A 778 33.47 -7.33 4.94
N ASN A 779 34.47 -7.05 5.78
CA ASN A 779 34.77 -7.85 6.96
C ASN A 779 33.57 -7.90 7.92
N ASN A 780 32.94 -6.75 8.18
CA ASN A 780 31.73 -6.65 9.03
C ASN A 780 30.60 -7.51 8.50
N ILE A 781 30.34 -7.47 7.17
CA ILE A 781 29.29 -8.27 6.52
C ILE A 781 29.57 -9.78 6.62
N GLU A 782 30.84 -10.22 6.52
CA GLU A 782 31.24 -11.63 6.65
C GLU A 782 30.98 -12.16 8.07
N GLU A 783 31.23 -11.35 9.08
CA GLU A 783 31.06 -11.71 10.49
C GLU A 783 29.57 -11.70 10.91
N MET A 784 28.69 -10.99 10.19
CA MET A 784 27.27 -10.93 10.48
C MET A 784 26.54 -12.22 10.11
N GLY A 785 25.66 -12.69 11.00
CA GLY A 785 24.64 -13.69 10.69
C GLY A 785 23.56 -13.14 9.70
N ASN A 786 22.62 -13.98 9.29
CA ASN A 786 21.51 -13.53 8.46
C ASN A 786 20.58 -12.61 9.27
N CYS A 787 20.66 -11.31 9.04
CA CYS A 787 19.84 -10.27 9.65
C CYS A 787 19.65 -9.10 8.68
N ASP A 788 18.64 -8.26 8.90
CA ASP A 788 18.33 -7.12 8.04
C ASP A 788 19.47 -6.11 7.94
N ARG A 789 20.25 -5.95 9.02
CA ARG A 789 21.44 -5.10 9.04
C ARG A 789 22.50 -5.59 8.03
N LYS A 790 22.63 -6.90 7.84
CA LYS A 790 23.56 -7.48 6.85
C LYS A 790 23.18 -7.06 5.43
N ILE A 791 21.90 -7.10 5.10
CA ILE A 791 21.41 -6.67 3.77
C ILE A 791 21.67 -5.18 3.57
N SER A 792 21.36 -4.35 4.57
CA SER A 792 21.61 -2.91 4.52
C SER A 792 23.12 -2.61 4.33
N ASN A 793 24.00 -3.25 5.08
CA ASN A 793 25.44 -3.05 4.96
C ASN A 793 25.96 -3.55 3.60
N THR A 794 25.40 -4.63 3.06
CA THR A 794 25.75 -5.13 1.72
C THR A 794 25.39 -4.13 0.61
N LEU A 795 24.26 -3.45 0.71
CA LEU A 795 23.87 -2.39 -0.23
C LEU A 795 24.75 -1.13 -0.07
N PHE A 796 25.15 -0.81 1.16
CA PHE A 796 26.12 0.24 1.40
C PHE A 796 27.49 -0.09 0.78
N LEU A 797 27.92 -1.34 0.81
CA LEU A 797 29.14 -1.79 0.14
C LEU A 797 29.06 -1.58 -1.39
N ALA A 798 27.92 -1.82 -2.01
CA ALA A 798 27.72 -1.49 -3.42
C ALA A 798 27.89 0.01 -3.69
N GLU A 799 27.35 0.88 -2.82
CA GLU A 799 27.56 2.33 -2.92
C GLU A 799 29.03 2.73 -2.72
N ASP A 800 29.78 2.05 -1.83
CA ASP A 800 31.20 2.28 -1.65
C ASP A 800 31.97 2.00 -2.93
N TYR A 801 31.71 0.87 -3.60
CA TYR A 801 32.29 0.55 -4.90
C TYR A 801 31.93 1.57 -5.98
N ARG A 802 30.68 1.99 -6.04
CA ARG A 802 30.21 2.99 -7.00
C ARG A 802 30.92 4.34 -6.82
N VAL A 803 31.01 4.80 -5.57
CA VAL A 803 31.64 6.10 -5.26
C VAL A 803 33.13 6.05 -5.54
N PHE A 804 33.78 4.91 -5.29
CA PHE A 804 35.18 4.70 -5.66
C PHE A 804 35.36 4.75 -7.18
N ALA A 805 34.49 4.09 -7.93
CA ALA A 805 34.51 4.15 -9.39
C ALA A 805 34.31 5.59 -9.93
N ASP A 806 33.42 6.38 -9.34
CA ASP A 806 33.21 7.79 -9.69
C ASP A 806 34.52 8.60 -9.55
N SER A 807 35.24 8.43 -8.44
CA SER A 807 36.55 9.05 -8.22
C SER A 807 37.58 8.64 -9.26
N LEU A 808 37.64 7.34 -9.58
CA LEU A 808 38.58 6.80 -10.59
C LEU A 808 38.27 7.34 -12.00
N ILE A 809 37.01 7.57 -12.34
CA ILE A 809 36.62 8.19 -13.62
C ILE A 809 37.22 9.59 -13.74
N TRP A 810 37.12 10.39 -12.68
CA TRP A 810 37.67 11.75 -12.67
C TRP A 810 39.21 11.79 -12.60
N GLU A 811 39.85 10.73 -12.02
CA GLU A 811 41.28 10.52 -12.05
C GLU A 811 41.80 10.11 -13.45
N GLY A 812 40.91 9.52 -14.28
CA GLY A 812 41.21 9.04 -15.61
C GLY A 812 41.56 7.54 -15.69
N GLU A 813 41.39 6.80 -14.57
CA GLU A 813 41.64 5.36 -14.42
C GLU A 813 40.40 4.53 -14.79
N TYR A 814 40.09 4.49 -16.09
CA TYR A 814 38.78 3.93 -16.58
C TYR A 814 38.69 2.42 -16.45
N ASP A 815 39.81 1.68 -16.56
CA ASP A 815 39.79 0.22 -16.40
C ASP A 815 39.52 -0.18 -14.95
N ASP A 816 40.18 0.48 -14.00
CA ASP A 816 39.92 0.28 -12.58
C ASP A 816 38.47 0.70 -12.18
N ALA A 817 37.99 1.80 -12.75
CA ALA A 817 36.63 2.23 -12.54
C ALA A 817 35.60 1.18 -13.04
N SER A 818 35.85 0.58 -14.20
CA SER A 818 35.02 -0.48 -14.77
C SER A 818 35.00 -1.72 -13.88
N GLU A 819 36.16 -2.11 -13.31
CA GLU A 819 36.25 -3.22 -12.34
C GLU A 819 35.39 -2.94 -11.10
N LYS A 820 35.46 -1.73 -10.52
CA LYS A 820 34.66 -1.36 -9.33
C LYS A 820 33.18 -1.29 -9.62
N LEU A 821 32.76 -0.83 -10.79
CA LEU A 821 31.34 -0.87 -11.19
C LEU A 821 30.86 -2.29 -11.40
N LYS A 822 31.67 -3.20 -11.86
CA LYS A 822 31.33 -4.63 -11.96
C LYS A 822 31.11 -5.25 -10.58
N GLU A 823 31.96 -4.98 -9.60
CA GLU A 823 31.77 -5.39 -8.20
C GLU A 823 30.46 -4.85 -7.63
N CYS A 824 30.15 -3.58 -7.92
CA CYS A 824 28.89 -2.95 -7.54
C CYS A 824 27.69 -3.66 -8.18
N GLU A 825 27.75 -3.97 -9.48
CA GLU A 825 26.68 -4.65 -10.23
C GLU A 825 26.46 -6.07 -9.68
N ASP A 826 27.53 -6.81 -9.43
CA ASP A 826 27.47 -8.17 -8.88
C ASP A 826 26.73 -8.20 -7.53
N ILE A 827 26.92 -7.20 -6.68
CA ILE A 827 26.19 -7.06 -5.42
C ILE A 827 24.71 -6.83 -5.68
N TYR A 828 24.33 -5.91 -6.58
CA TYR A 828 22.92 -5.64 -6.88
C TYR A 828 22.23 -6.84 -7.53
N VAL A 829 22.90 -7.52 -8.46
CA VAL A 829 22.36 -8.71 -9.12
C VAL A 829 22.20 -9.87 -8.14
N THR A 830 23.21 -10.13 -7.30
CA THR A 830 23.19 -11.21 -6.31
C THR A 830 22.08 -10.98 -5.27
N ASN A 831 21.89 -9.75 -4.84
CA ASN A 831 20.86 -9.39 -3.86
C ASN A 831 19.52 -9.01 -4.51
N LYS A 832 19.41 -9.10 -5.85
CA LYS A 832 18.19 -8.77 -6.62
C LYS A 832 17.65 -7.35 -6.36
N GLN A 833 18.54 -6.41 -6.06
CA GLN A 833 18.21 -5.01 -5.71
C GLN A 833 18.39 -4.06 -6.92
N THR A 834 17.89 -4.44 -8.09
CA THR A 834 18.03 -3.64 -9.33
C THR A 834 17.09 -2.43 -9.41
N MET A 835 16.28 -2.19 -8.39
CA MET A 835 15.29 -1.10 -8.34
C MET A 835 15.53 -0.08 -7.23
N ASP A 836 16.61 -0.20 -6.48
CA ASP A 836 16.96 0.74 -5.43
C ASP A 836 17.41 2.10 -6.01
N ARG A 837 17.24 3.17 -5.25
CA ARG A 837 17.81 4.50 -5.53
C ARG A 837 19.31 4.45 -5.81
N TYR A 838 20.05 3.63 -5.08
CA TYR A 838 21.47 3.43 -5.30
C TYR A 838 21.77 2.72 -6.63
N TYR A 839 20.92 1.85 -7.12
CA TYR A 839 21.05 1.23 -8.43
C TYR A 839 20.91 2.25 -9.58
N ILE A 840 20.05 3.24 -9.44
CA ILE A 840 19.96 4.36 -10.41
C ILE A 840 21.29 5.12 -10.43
N ARG A 841 21.91 5.35 -9.27
CA ARG A 841 23.24 5.96 -9.16
C ARG A 841 24.31 5.14 -9.85
N PHE A 842 24.31 3.83 -9.64
CA PHE A 842 25.17 2.90 -10.38
C PHE A 842 24.97 3.05 -11.89
N LYS A 843 23.72 3.08 -12.37
CA LYS A 843 23.42 3.22 -13.80
C LYS A 843 24.00 4.51 -14.38
N TYR A 844 23.76 5.67 -13.78
CA TYR A 844 24.28 6.91 -14.35
C TYR A 844 25.80 7.05 -14.19
N THR A 845 26.41 6.51 -13.13
CA THR A 845 27.89 6.45 -13.00
C THR A 845 28.52 5.58 -14.09
N THR A 846 27.87 4.46 -14.45
CA THR A 846 28.28 3.65 -15.60
C THR A 846 28.24 4.45 -16.92
N GLN A 847 27.23 5.31 -17.10
CA GLN A 847 27.15 6.15 -18.29
C GLN A 847 28.20 7.28 -18.27
N LEU A 848 28.55 7.81 -17.10
CA LEU A 848 29.67 8.73 -16.98
C LEU A 848 30.97 8.06 -17.39
N LEU A 849 31.22 6.81 -16.97
CA LEU A 849 32.36 6.04 -17.41
C LEU A 849 32.41 5.87 -18.94
N LEU A 850 31.29 5.46 -19.56
CA LEU A 850 31.20 5.30 -21.00
C LEU A 850 31.48 6.63 -21.76
N ALA A 851 30.90 7.73 -21.29
CA ALA A 851 31.14 9.05 -21.90
C ALA A 851 32.60 9.48 -21.80
N MET A 852 33.21 9.26 -20.63
CA MET A 852 34.61 9.63 -20.37
C MET A 852 35.62 8.68 -21.04
N SER A 853 35.31 7.40 -21.21
CA SER A 853 36.18 6.41 -21.90
C SER A 853 36.01 6.43 -23.42
N GLY A 854 35.02 7.13 -23.97
CA GLY A 854 34.87 7.37 -25.42
C GLY A 854 33.68 6.70 -26.09
N ASP A 855 32.91 5.83 -25.39
CA ASP A 855 31.66 5.27 -25.93
C ASP A 855 30.47 6.22 -25.67
N ILE A 856 30.57 7.40 -26.30
CA ILE A 856 29.66 8.52 -26.08
C ILE A 856 28.24 8.21 -26.57
N VAL A 857 28.11 7.49 -27.69
CA VAL A 857 26.81 7.18 -28.30
C VAL A 857 25.99 6.26 -27.39
N SER A 858 26.61 5.23 -26.86
CA SER A 858 25.98 4.33 -25.90
C SER A 858 25.55 5.09 -24.63
N ALA A 859 26.42 5.96 -24.12
CA ALA A 859 26.12 6.79 -22.94
C ALA A 859 24.88 7.67 -23.17
N ILE A 860 24.80 8.40 -24.31
CA ILE A 860 23.66 9.27 -24.65
C ILE A 860 22.36 8.46 -24.73
N ASN A 861 22.38 7.33 -25.44
CA ASN A 861 21.20 6.48 -25.62
C ASN A 861 20.67 5.95 -24.28
N ASN A 862 21.56 5.44 -23.43
CA ASN A 862 21.21 4.90 -22.13
C ASN A 862 20.75 6.00 -21.16
N LEU A 863 21.35 7.19 -21.16
CA LEU A 863 20.92 8.32 -20.32
C LEU A 863 19.54 8.84 -20.74
N ASN A 864 19.27 8.91 -22.06
CA ASN A 864 17.94 9.26 -22.56
C ASN A 864 16.90 8.21 -22.15
N ALA A 865 17.25 6.93 -22.20
CA ALA A 865 16.38 5.88 -21.69
C ALA A 865 16.16 6.00 -20.16
N LEU A 866 17.18 6.39 -19.38
CA LEU A 866 17.05 6.66 -17.97
C LEU A 866 16.14 7.87 -17.70
N LEU A 867 16.26 8.96 -18.47
CA LEU A 867 15.39 10.15 -18.34
C LEU A 867 13.94 9.91 -18.78
N ALA A 868 13.73 9.04 -19.79
CA ALA A 868 12.40 8.61 -20.19
C ALA A 868 11.67 7.88 -19.06
N ASN A 869 12.43 7.25 -18.20
CA ASN A 869 12.00 6.59 -16.98
C ASN A 869 12.02 7.60 -15.81
N LYS A 870 11.00 8.39 -15.61
CA LYS A 870 10.87 9.50 -14.64
C LYS A 870 11.58 9.24 -13.29
N ILE A 871 12.74 9.83 -13.10
CA ILE A 871 13.59 9.65 -11.92
C ILE A 871 13.07 10.49 -10.76
N LYS A 872 12.86 9.86 -9.60
CA LYS A 872 12.18 10.48 -8.44
C LYS A 872 13.05 11.49 -7.66
N GLY A 873 14.35 11.30 -7.58
CA GLY A 873 15.24 12.15 -6.81
C GLY A 873 15.60 13.43 -7.57
N LYS A 874 15.38 14.61 -7.01
CA LYS A 874 15.85 15.87 -7.62
C LYS A 874 17.34 15.82 -7.90
N TYR A 875 18.16 15.38 -6.93
CA TYR A 875 19.59 15.24 -7.08
C TYR A 875 19.97 14.27 -8.21
N ASP A 876 19.36 13.07 -8.23
CA ASP A 876 19.66 12.06 -9.24
C ASP A 876 19.22 12.51 -10.65
N ASN A 877 18.11 13.23 -10.75
CA ASN A 877 17.65 13.85 -12.00
C ASN A 877 18.62 14.93 -12.46
N GLY A 878 19.14 15.76 -11.56
CA GLY A 878 20.20 16.74 -11.83
C GLY A 878 21.46 16.05 -12.38
N GLN A 879 21.92 14.99 -11.72
CA GLN A 879 23.10 14.22 -12.13
C GLN A 879 22.98 13.65 -13.55
N ILE A 880 21.83 13.02 -13.86
CA ILE A 880 21.61 12.44 -15.19
C ILE A 880 21.56 13.52 -16.28
N ASN A 881 20.88 14.64 -16.05
CA ASN A 881 20.86 15.75 -16.99
C ASN A 881 22.26 16.35 -17.19
N MET A 882 23.06 16.45 -16.12
CA MET A 882 24.44 16.92 -16.17
C MET A 882 25.32 15.97 -16.98
N ILE A 883 25.29 14.66 -16.71
CA ILE A 883 26.10 13.66 -17.42
C ILE A 883 25.67 13.56 -18.88
N LEU A 884 24.38 13.64 -19.18
CA LEU A 884 23.87 13.66 -20.56
C LEU A 884 24.39 14.88 -21.32
N SER A 885 24.33 16.06 -20.71
CA SER A 885 24.85 17.28 -21.31
C SER A 885 26.37 17.23 -21.54
N LEU A 886 27.12 16.60 -20.62
CA LEU A 886 28.55 16.34 -20.76
C LEU A 886 28.80 15.35 -21.93
N ALA A 887 28.08 14.25 -22.01
CA ALA A 887 28.21 13.30 -23.11
C ALA A 887 27.90 13.95 -24.46
N ILE A 888 26.85 14.80 -24.55
CA ILE A 888 26.53 15.56 -25.75
C ILE A 888 27.65 16.57 -26.09
N LEU A 889 28.24 17.26 -25.10
CA LEU A 889 29.36 18.17 -25.31
C LEU A 889 30.58 17.44 -25.88
N LEU A 890 30.86 16.22 -25.39
CA LEU A 890 32.00 15.39 -25.86
C LEU A 890 31.73 14.75 -27.24
N ASN A 891 30.47 14.66 -27.68
CA ASN A 891 30.10 14.17 -29.00
C ASN A 891 30.48 15.20 -30.07
N LYS A 892 31.32 14.77 -31.04
CA LYS A 892 31.76 15.66 -32.15
C LYS A 892 30.68 15.97 -33.20
N ASP A 893 29.53 15.35 -33.12
CA ASP A 893 28.39 15.60 -34.02
C ASP A 893 27.63 16.87 -33.60
N ASN A 894 27.71 17.91 -34.40
CA ASN A 894 27.19 19.26 -34.12
C ASN A 894 25.67 19.40 -33.95
N ALA A 895 24.88 18.38 -34.26
CA ALA A 895 23.42 18.49 -34.25
C ALA A 895 22.76 18.56 -32.89
N SER A 896 23.42 18.14 -31.81
CA SER A 896 22.82 17.96 -30.49
C SER A 896 23.16 19.05 -29.45
N TYR A 897 24.02 20.03 -29.78
CA TYR A 897 24.50 21.01 -28.77
C TYR A 897 23.40 21.87 -28.14
N ALA A 898 22.31 22.14 -28.87
CA ALA A 898 21.18 22.89 -28.36
C ALA A 898 20.42 22.10 -27.28
N GLU A 899 20.23 20.78 -27.52
CA GLU A 899 19.64 19.84 -26.58
C GLU A 899 20.54 19.69 -25.33
N GLY A 900 21.86 19.51 -25.54
CA GLY A 900 22.82 19.47 -24.45
C GLY A 900 22.76 20.72 -23.55
N LEU A 901 22.58 21.90 -24.16
CA LEU A 901 22.45 23.16 -23.42
C LEU A 901 21.16 23.22 -22.57
N GLU A 902 20.06 22.65 -23.06
CA GLU A 902 18.80 22.55 -22.30
C GLU A 902 19.00 21.65 -21.08
N HIS A 903 19.61 20.50 -21.26
CA HIS A 903 19.92 19.56 -20.15
C HIS A 903 20.88 20.19 -19.12
N ALA A 904 21.93 20.86 -19.56
CA ALA A 904 22.89 21.50 -18.67
C ALA A 904 22.23 22.60 -17.80
N LYS A 905 21.37 23.45 -18.39
CA LYS A 905 20.62 24.47 -17.66
C LYS A 905 19.65 23.84 -16.66
N LYS A 906 18.92 22.82 -17.09
CA LYS A 906 18.01 22.08 -16.20
C LYS A 906 18.76 21.45 -15.02
N ALA A 907 19.95 20.94 -15.22
CA ALA A 907 20.81 20.43 -14.15
C ALA A 907 21.22 21.53 -13.18
N SER A 908 21.70 22.68 -13.69
CA SER A 908 22.05 23.86 -12.87
C SER A 908 20.87 24.33 -12.01
N ASP A 909 19.70 24.55 -12.65
CA ASP A 909 18.48 24.96 -11.93
C ASP A 909 18.08 23.97 -10.82
N ILE A 910 18.22 22.67 -11.08
CA ILE A 910 17.92 21.65 -10.08
C ILE A 910 18.89 21.73 -8.91
N PHE A 911 20.20 21.82 -9.18
CA PHE A 911 21.22 21.82 -8.13
C PHE A 911 21.21 23.12 -7.30
N GLU A 912 20.93 24.28 -7.92
CA GLU A 912 20.73 25.54 -7.21
C GLU A 912 19.51 25.46 -6.26
N ASN A 913 18.41 24.84 -6.69
CA ASN A 913 17.21 24.66 -5.88
C ASN A 913 17.34 23.67 -4.70
N ILE A 914 18.46 22.94 -4.62
CA ILE A 914 18.76 22.00 -3.52
C ILE A 914 20.08 22.30 -2.83
N ASP A 915 20.60 23.52 -2.99
CA ASP A 915 21.85 24.01 -2.39
C ASP A 915 23.05 23.08 -2.64
N ALA A 916 23.16 22.50 -3.83
CA ALA A 916 24.26 21.64 -4.25
C ALA A 916 25.29 22.46 -5.08
N SER A 917 25.99 23.38 -4.43
CA SER A 917 26.83 24.41 -5.06
C SER A 917 27.92 23.84 -5.97
N MET A 918 28.55 22.70 -5.62
CA MET A 918 29.60 22.07 -6.44
C MET A 918 29.03 21.53 -7.75
N GLU A 919 27.93 20.79 -7.70
CA GLU A 919 27.25 20.23 -8.86
C GLU A 919 26.62 21.34 -9.74
N ALA A 920 26.11 22.40 -9.13
CA ALA A 920 25.61 23.57 -9.87
C ALA A 920 26.72 24.23 -10.69
N ASN A 921 27.88 24.45 -10.10
CA ASN A 921 29.04 25.00 -10.81
C ASN A 921 29.58 24.06 -11.90
N MET A 922 29.55 22.75 -11.71
CA MET A 922 29.87 21.78 -12.76
C MET A 922 28.88 21.87 -13.94
N ALA A 923 27.59 21.95 -13.67
CA ALA A 923 26.57 22.15 -14.72
C ALA A 923 26.77 23.49 -15.46
N ASN A 924 27.09 24.57 -14.75
CA ASN A 924 27.39 25.88 -15.32
C ASN A 924 28.67 25.87 -16.17
N LEU A 925 29.69 25.09 -15.82
CA LEU A 925 30.85 24.86 -16.66
C LEU A 925 30.46 24.23 -18.02
N ILE A 926 29.62 23.21 -17.99
CA ILE A 926 29.12 22.56 -19.22
C ILE A 926 28.29 23.55 -20.05
N VAL A 927 27.44 24.37 -19.42
CA VAL A 927 26.70 25.46 -20.09
C VAL A 927 27.69 26.42 -20.80
N LYS A 928 28.77 26.86 -20.12
CA LYS A 928 29.81 27.72 -20.67
C LYS A 928 30.43 27.10 -21.93
N LYS A 929 30.84 25.84 -21.87
CA LYS A 929 31.46 25.10 -22.96
C LYS A 929 30.50 24.87 -24.14
N LEU A 930 29.23 24.58 -23.89
CA LEU A 930 28.20 24.42 -24.92
C LEU A 930 27.88 25.75 -25.63
N TYR A 931 27.85 26.87 -24.91
CA TYR A 931 27.76 28.19 -25.56
C TYR A 931 28.94 28.46 -26.48
N ALA A 932 30.17 28.17 -26.05
CA ALA A 932 31.36 28.35 -26.89
C ALA A 932 31.29 27.49 -28.16
N LYS A 933 30.86 26.22 -28.08
CA LYS A 933 30.70 25.33 -29.26
C LYS A 933 29.62 25.83 -30.21
N GLN A 934 28.62 26.60 -29.75
CA GLN A 934 27.58 27.21 -30.58
C GLN A 934 27.97 28.60 -31.10
N GLY A 935 29.17 29.10 -30.77
CA GLY A 935 29.60 30.45 -31.11
C GLY A 935 28.86 31.57 -30.36
N ILE A 936 28.22 31.27 -29.26
CA ILE A 936 27.45 32.20 -28.43
C ILE A 936 28.37 32.77 -27.35
N ASN A 937 28.63 34.06 -27.39
CA ASN A 937 29.42 34.75 -26.34
C ASN A 937 28.49 35.24 -25.21
N LYS A 938 28.08 34.32 -24.31
CA LYS A 938 27.27 34.67 -23.16
C LYS A 938 28.05 34.38 -21.88
N LYS A 939 28.04 35.37 -20.95
CA LYS A 939 28.66 35.19 -19.63
C LYS A 939 27.85 34.19 -18.84
N VAL A 940 28.52 33.25 -18.20
CA VAL A 940 27.95 32.30 -17.26
C VAL A 940 28.55 32.65 -15.89
N ASP A 941 27.71 32.86 -14.92
CA ASP A 941 28.16 33.20 -13.57
C ASP A 941 28.44 31.93 -12.79
N PHE A 942 29.51 31.94 -11.99
CA PHE A 942 29.90 30.87 -11.09
C PHE A 942 29.80 31.40 -9.66
N ASP A 943 29.30 30.55 -8.80
CA ASP A 943 29.25 30.85 -7.36
C ASP A 943 30.37 30.09 -6.65
N PHE A 944 31.56 30.72 -6.58
CA PHE A 944 32.70 30.17 -5.88
C PHE A 944 32.70 30.64 -4.41
N GLU A 945 31.86 29.97 -3.60
CA GLU A 945 31.79 30.25 -2.16
C GLU A 945 33.12 29.93 -1.45
N ASN A 946 33.98 29.07 -2.07
CA ASN A 946 35.24 28.68 -1.47
C ASN A 946 36.25 28.16 -2.50
N GLU A 947 37.55 28.19 -2.13
CA GLU A 947 38.69 27.82 -2.98
C GLU A 947 38.63 26.35 -3.44
N TYR A 948 38.07 25.44 -2.67
CA TYR A 948 37.95 24.02 -3.04
C TYR A 948 36.99 23.82 -4.21
N ILE A 949 35.90 24.54 -4.27
CA ILE A 949 34.94 24.51 -5.39
C ILE A 949 35.62 25.05 -6.65
N GLU A 950 36.31 26.18 -6.54
CA GLU A 950 37.04 26.80 -7.66
C GLU A 950 38.10 25.85 -8.23
N ASN A 951 38.94 25.27 -7.37
CA ASN A 951 40.01 24.32 -7.77
C ASN A 951 39.44 23.09 -8.45
N TRP A 952 38.35 22.50 -7.91
CA TRP A 952 37.68 21.36 -8.52
C TRP A 952 37.11 21.69 -9.90
N ILE A 953 36.46 22.83 -10.08
CA ILE A 953 35.88 23.27 -11.36
C ILE A 953 36.98 23.49 -12.39
N ASN A 954 38.09 24.12 -12.01
CA ASN A 954 39.24 24.32 -12.89
C ASN A 954 39.86 22.97 -13.34
N TYR A 955 39.99 22.02 -12.43
CA TYR A 955 40.43 20.66 -12.74
C TYR A 955 39.49 19.94 -13.74
N VAL A 956 38.20 19.99 -13.50
CA VAL A 956 37.20 19.40 -14.42
C VAL A 956 37.21 20.11 -15.78
N GLU A 957 37.41 21.42 -15.85
CA GLU A 957 37.58 22.18 -17.09
C GLU A 957 38.77 21.67 -17.92
N GLU A 958 39.93 21.44 -17.29
CA GLU A 958 41.12 20.87 -17.96
C GLU A 958 40.86 19.47 -18.53
N ILE A 959 40.13 18.62 -17.79
CA ILE A 959 39.81 17.26 -18.28
C ILE A 959 38.88 17.36 -19.50
N ILE A 960 37.85 18.18 -19.45
CA ILE A 960 36.90 18.38 -20.54
C ILE A 960 37.65 18.88 -21.77
N ASP A 961 38.50 19.91 -21.64
CA ASP A 961 39.29 20.48 -22.74
C ASP A 961 40.20 19.45 -23.39
N LYS A 962 40.91 18.66 -22.59
CA LYS A 962 41.71 17.53 -23.08
C LYS A 962 40.90 16.51 -23.87
N LYS A 963 39.68 16.19 -23.45
CA LYS A 963 38.78 15.29 -24.17
C LYS A 963 38.21 15.88 -25.45
N LEU A 964 37.99 17.19 -25.48
CA LEU A 964 37.56 17.89 -26.69
C LEU A 964 38.64 18.00 -27.77
N GLY A 965 39.92 17.70 -27.43
CA GLY A 965 41.02 17.62 -28.36
C GLY A 965 41.66 18.96 -28.65
N ASP A 966 41.67 19.84 -27.70
CA ASP A 966 42.36 21.14 -27.74
C ASP A 966 43.81 21.03 -27.22
#